data_51f3282d6f7cc88ab3b9636dfeec02d7
#
_entry.id   51f3282d6f7cc88ab3b9636dfeec02d7
#
_cell.length_a   1.000
_cell.length_b   1.000
_cell.length_c   1.000
_cell.angle_alpha   90.00
_cell.angle_beta   90.00
_cell.angle_gamma   90.00
#
_symmetry.space_group_name_H-M   'P 1'
#
loop_
_entity.id
_entity.type
_entity.pdbx_description
1 polymer ?
#
loop_
_entity_poly.entity_id
_entity_poly.type
_entity_poly.pdbx_seq_one_letter_code
_entity_poly.pdbx_strand_id
1 'polypeptide(L)'
;MPEKKVAVIDGNSLMHRAFHAVPPTMNAPDGTPTNAVFGFIAMLLKFIDISNPDAIVCAFDAGRPKFRTEALEQYKAQRPPMDPGLKAQFPIIEELLESMSIPVVRVTGWEGDDILGTVAARDEELGYRTLLISGDKDVYQLCSELTHVVTTRKGITDVAIYGPGEVRERYGVEPSQFPDFLGLKGDSSDNIPGVPGVGDKTAAKLLGAYGSLEGIYEHIDELRGKQKERMEENREAAFTSRKVATIVRDLDFPLDLEGAAFPAFSAQAVTEAFSKYRFNSHLTRVLKLVGEAPKRESAAIEVGQVLHGEEAEKLVDAVLESGEQVGVAIVDPEQESLFGGGSVVAVSASQGCAVFADDAAFSQLARLIASGNFAALDVKAAVHRVYPADNALPALVDDGQLMSMRAFDLGLAGYVLNSSVSEYTYDVLLDTYMGGVLPEAKTEEQRAAAQAAAARALVGPLTRALKDEGSERAYFDIDLPLVAVLAIMERTGAAIDVARLAQLGASTGEEIEGLRAQIFELAGQEFNVDSPKQLGHILFEVLGLPARKRTQRGYSTDAKVLKDLAEIHELPALVLRYRELAKIKSTYIDALPRMRAGDGRVHSSFNETVTTTGRLSSSDPNLQNIPVRTQFGRHIRECFIPLEPGCKFLSADYSQIELRLLAHLSGDEALVQAFTSGADFHASTASRVFDVPIDQVTPEQRSRAKAVNFGIVYGQQAFGLAQSLGISIAEAKGMIDRYFEVHPGVRAYLDETVEQARADGYAQTMFGRKRHIPELRAANGNTRGFGERTAMNHPMQGSAADIIKLAMRQVQDRLMEEGFKARLLVQVHDELDFSVPDGEVEALSAMVRDVMEHVAELKVPLLADISAADTWAEAH
;
A
#
# COMPACT_ATOMS: atom_id res chain seq x y z
N MET A 1 -5.96 -27.60 -40.78
CA MET A 1 -5.82 -26.17 -40.56
C MET A 1 -5.32 -25.99 -39.11
N PRO A 2 -4.54 -24.98 -38.75
CA PRO A 2 -4.27 -24.77 -37.38
C PRO A 2 -5.59 -24.57 -36.61
N GLU A 3 -5.72 -25.22 -35.46
CA GLU A 3 -6.92 -25.24 -34.63
C GLU A 3 -7.13 -23.80 -34.06
N LYS A 4 -8.26 -23.15 -34.41
CA LYS A 4 -8.56 -21.76 -33.98
C LYS A 4 -8.74 -21.72 -32.47
N LYS A 5 -8.12 -20.72 -31.82
CA LYS A 5 -8.20 -20.49 -30.36
C LYS A 5 -9.12 -19.30 -30.09
N VAL A 6 -10.17 -19.53 -29.32
CA VAL A 6 -11.11 -18.50 -28.89
C VAL A 6 -10.96 -18.23 -27.38
N ALA A 7 -10.78 -16.99 -27.00
CA ALA A 7 -10.83 -16.58 -25.59
C ALA A 7 -12.20 -15.99 -25.27
N VAL A 8 -12.87 -16.53 -24.26
CA VAL A 8 -14.18 -16.03 -23.81
C VAL A 8 -14.04 -15.51 -22.38
N ILE A 9 -14.33 -14.24 -22.19
CA ILE A 9 -14.06 -13.51 -20.96
C ILE A 9 -15.35 -13.29 -20.19
N ASP A 10 -15.35 -13.68 -18.91
CA ASP A 10 -16.33 -13.26 -17.93
C ASP A 10 -16.04 -11.81 -17.49
N GLY A 11 -16.73 -10.88 -18.13
CA GLY A 11 -16.52 -9.45 -17.92
C GLY A 11 -16.88 -9.01 -16.50
N ASN A 12 -17.93 -9.57 -15.90
CA ASN A 12 -18.35 -9.24 -14.54
C ASN A 12 -17.32 -9.69 -13.53
N SER A 13 -16.85 -10.93 -13.62
CA SER A 13 -15.84 -11.47 -12.71
C SER A 13 -14.54 -10.68 -12.77
N LEU A 14 -14.06 -10.33 -13.96
CA LEU A 14 -12.85 -9.55 -14.13
C LEU A 14 -13.01 -8.11 -13.61
N MET A 15 -14.13 -7.44 -13.88
CA MET A 15 -14.41 -6.10 -13.39
C MET A 15 -14.43 -6.04 -11.85
N HIS A 16 -15.15 -6.96 -11.21
CA HIS A 16 -15.18 -7.06 -9.75
C HIS A 16 -13.80 -7.32 -9.17
N ARG A 17 -13.04 -8.23 -9.76
CA ARG A 17 -11.70 -8.54 -9.30
C ARG A 17 -10.75 -7.35 -9.44
N ALA A 18 -10.78 -6.66 -10.56
CA ALA A 18 -9.99 -5.47 -10.81
C ALA A 18 -10.33 -4.35 -9.82
N PHE A 19 -11.61 -4.13 -9.57
CA PHE A 19 -12.08 -3.11 -8.63
C PHE A 19 -11.52 -3.28 -7.22
N HIS A 20 -11.40 -4.52 -6.74
CA HIS A 20 -10.86 -4.81 -5.41
C HIS A 20 -9.33 -4.96 -5.38
N ALA A 21 -8.69 -5.19 -6.52
CA ALA A 21 -7.25 -5.38 -6.60
C ALA A 21 -6.48 -4.08 -6.87
N VAL A 22 -7.10 -3.12 -7.56
CA VAL A 22 -6.48 -1.84 -7.93
C VAL A 22 -7.01 -0.73 -7.02
N PRO A 23 -6.13 0.06 -6.38
CA PRO A 23 -6.55 1.17 -5.51
C PRO A 23 -7.48 2.15 -6.24
N PRO A 24 -8.50 2.72 -5.56
CA PRO A 24 -9.48 3.64 -6.18
C PRO A 24 -8.94 5.07 -6.36
N THR A 25 -7.68 5.19 -6.75
CA THR A 25 -6.99 6.49 -6.92
C THR A 25 -7.00 6.98 -8.35
N MET A 26 -7.50 6.17 -9.29
CA MET A 26 -7.50 6.47 -10.72
C MET A 26 -8.88 6.97 -11.16
N ASN A 27 -8.90 8.11 -11.84
CA ASN A 27 -10.13 8.71 -12.36
C ASN A 27 -9.96 9.16 -13.81
N ALA A 28 -11.04 9.09 -14.58
CA ALA A 28 -11.16 9.76 -15.86
C ALA A 28 -11.17 11.30 -15.70
N PRO A 29 -10.98 12.09 -16.77
CA PRO A 29 -10.98 13.55 -16.68
C PRO A 29 -12.27 14.16 -16.09
N ASP A 30 -13.40 13.46 -16.18
CA ASP A 30 -14.70 13.87 -15.64
C ASP A 30 -14.88 13.45 -14.15
N GLY A 31 -13.87 12.83 -13.55
CA GLY A 31 -13.89 12.34 -12.16
C GLY A 31 -14.49 10.95 -11.98
N THR A 32 -14.90 10.27 -13.05
CA THR A 32 -15.39 8.87 -12.97
C THR A 32 -14.25 7.93 -12.56
N PRO A 33 -14.42 7.07 -11.55
CA PRO A 33 -13.39 6.08 -11.19
C PRO A 33 -13.06 5.16 -12.36
N THR A 34 -11.77 4.81 -12.53
CA THR A 34 -11.28 3.97 -13.64
C THR A 34 -10.40 2.81 -13.20
N ASN A 35 -10.23 2.60 -11.90
CA ASN A 35 -9.39 1.54 -11.36
C ASN A 35 -9.80 0.13 -11.80
N ALA A 36 -11.11 -0.18 -11.87
CA ALA A 36 -11.58 -1.47 -12.35
C ALA A 36 -11.28 -1.67 -13.84
N VAL A 37 -11.48 -0.63 -14.66
CA VAL A 37 -11.16 -0.66 -16.09
C VAL A 37 -9.67 -0.85 -16.31
N PHE A 38 -8.83 -0.09 -15.58
CA PHE A 38 -7.38 -0.21 -15.66
C PHE A 38 -6.92 -1.65 -15.35
N GLY A 39 -7.38 -2.22 -14.24
CA GLY A 39 -7.04 -3.58 -13.85
C GLY A 39 -7.60 -4.63 -14.83
N PHE A 40 -8.79 -4.41 -15.37
CA PHE A 40 -9.38 -5.28 -16.38
C PHE A 40 -8.50 -5.34 -17.64
N ILE A 41 -8.14 -4.19 -18.22
CA ILE A 41 -7.30 -4.13 -19.41
C ILE A 41 -5.91 -4.73 -19.13
N ALA A 42 -5.33 -4.50 -17.96
CA ALA A 42 -4.07 -5.12 -17.54
C ALA A 42 -4.15 -6.66 -17.54
N MET A 43 -5.24 -7.23 -17.01
CA MET A 43 -5.49 -8.68 -17.02
C MET A 43 -5.75 -9.19 -18.44
N LEU A 44 -6.57 -8.49 -19.23
CA LEU A 44 -6.85 -8.84 -20.62
C LEU A 44 -5.55 -8.96 -21.43
N LEU A 45 -4.69 -7.94 -21.37
CA LEU A 45 -3.40 -7.95 -22.07
C LEU A 45 -2.51 -9.11 -21.61
N LYS A 46 -2.51 -9.41 -20.30
CA LYS A 46 -1.78 -10.57 -19.76
C LYS A 46 -2.32 -11.90 -20.31
N PHE A 47 -3.64 -12.05 -20.42
CA PHE A 47 -4.25 -13.24 -20.99
C PHE A 47 -3.96 -13.37 -22.50
N ILE A 48 -3.97 -12.25 -23.24
CA ILE A 48 -3.56 -12.23 -24.64
C ILE A 48 -2.12 -12.71 -24.79
N ASP A 49 -1.20 -12.19 -23.99
CA ASP A 49 0.22 -12.58 -24.00
C ASP A 49 0.42 -14.10 -23.75
N ILE A 50 -0.36 -14.69 -22.81
CA ILE A 50 -0.27 -16.11 -22.45
C ILE A 50 -0.91 -17.03 -23.46
N SER A 51 -2.08 -16.66 -23.97
CA SER A 51 -2.95 -17.55 -24.79
C SER A 51 -2.78 -17.37 -26.29
N ASN A 52 -2.36 -16.19 -26.71
CA ASN A 52 -2.29 -15.79 -28.13
C ASN A 52 -3.56 -16.23 -28.91
N PRO A 53 -4.74 -15.66 -28.57
CA PRO A 53 -6.01 -16.09 -29.13
C PRO A 53 -6.19 -15.57 -30.56
N ASP A 54 -6.89 -16.35 -31.41
CA ASP A 54 -7.27 -15.94 -32.77
C ASP A 54 -8.59 -15.16 -32.78
N ALA A 55 -9.39 -15.24 -31.69
CA ALA A 55 -10.61 -14.47 -31.47
C ALA A 55 -10.84 -14.25 -29.96
N ILE A 56 -11.47 -13.14 -29.61
CA ILE A 56 -11.85 -12.81 -28.22
C ILE A 56 -13.32 -12.42 -28.20
N VAL A 57 -14.06 -12.88 -27.17
CA VAL A 57 -15.44 -12.51 -26.88
C VAL A 57 -15.55 -12.14 -25.39
N CYS A 58 -16.25 -11.07 -25.06
CA CYS A 58 -16.49 -10.68 -23.67
C CYS A 58 -17.97 -10.77 -23.32
N ALA A 59 -18.31 -11.57 -22.29
CA ALA A 59 -19.68 -11.77 -21.82
C ALA A 59 -19.96 -10.95 -20.54
N PHE A 60 -21.12 -10.32 -20.49
CA PHE A 60 -21.59 -9.60 -19.31
C PHE A 60 -23.00 -10.04 -18.92
N ASP A 61 -23.30 -10.02 -17.61
CA ASP A 61 -24.63 -10.28 -17.10
C ASP A 61 -25.66 -9.27 -17.61
N ALA A 62 -26.84 -9.77 -17.98
CA ALA A 62 -28.00 -8.94 -18.35
C ALA A 62 -29.29 -9.40 -17.64
N GLY A 63 -29.18 -9.85 -16.42
CA GLY A 63 -30.26 -10.31 -15.56
C GLY A 63 -29.96 -11.64 -14.89
N ARG A 64 -31.01 -12.26 -14.32
CA ARG A 64 -30.94 -13.60 -13.71
C ARG A 64 -31.92 -14.51 -14.45
N PRO A 65 -31.51 -15.75 -14.78
CA PRO A 65 -32.40 -16.70 -15.43
C PRO A 65 -33.64 -16.99 -14.58
N LYS A 66 -34.81 -16.86 -15.17
CA LYS A 66 -36.08 -17.08 -14.49
C LYS A 66 -36.16 -18.45 -13.84
N PHE A 67 -35.68 -19.49 -14.52
CA PHE A 67 -35.73 -20.85 -13.98
C PHE A 67 -34.92 -21.03 -12.69
N ARG A 68 -33.83 -20.25 -12.51
CA ARG A 68 -33.01 -20.25 -11.27
C ARG A 68 -33.74 -19.55 -10.13
N THR A 69 -34.34 -18.40 -10.40
CA THR A 69 -35.13 -17.66 -9.40
C THR A 69 -36.44 -18.31 -9.04
N GLU A 70 -37.10 -19.02 -9.99
CA GLU A 70 -38.31 -19.83 -9.74
C GLU A 70 -38.02 -21.13 -8.96
N ALA A 71 -36.84 -21.76 -9.26
CA ALA A 71 -36.40 -22.95 -8.55
C ALA A 71 -35.88 -22.65 -7.14
N LEU A 72 -35.28 -21.51 -6.93
CA LEU A 72 -34.69 -21.08 -5.67
C LEU A 72 -34.89 -19.56 -5.49
N GLU A 73 -35.97 -19.17 -4.79
CA GLU A 73 -36.32 -17.75 -4.57
C GLU A 73 -35.16 -16.94 -3.95
N GLN A 74 -34.37 -17.59 -3.10
CA GLN A 74 -33.24 -16.96 -2.41
C GLN A 74 -31.92 -16.97 -3.23
N TYR A 75 -31.93 -17.39 -4.49
CA TYR A 75 -30.76 -17.42 -5.33
C TYR A 75 -30.11 -16.02 -5.45
N LYS A 76 -28.85 -15.89 -5.03
CA LYS A 76 -28.08 -14.63 -4.98
C LYS A 76 -28.79 -13.46 -4.25
N ALA A 77 -29.79 -13.73 -3.39
CA ALA A 77 -30.58 -12.70 -2.73
C ALA A 77 -29.77 -11.91 -1.68
N GLN A 78 -28.75 -12.53 -1.10
CA GLN A 78 -27.90 -11.91 -0.09
C GLN A 78 -26.72 -11.09 -0.68
N ARG A 79 -26.54 -11.07 -2.01
CA ARG A 79 -25.50 -10.24 -2.62
C ARG A 79 -25.84 -8.77 -2.45
N PRO A 80 -24.95 -7.95 -1.88
CA PRO A 80 -25.17 -6.51 -1.78
C PRO A 80 -25.31 -5.89 -3.18
N PRO A 81 -25.99 -4.75 -3.32
CA PRO A 81 -26.01 -4.00 -4.57
C PRO A 81 -24.60 -3.71 -5.04
N MET A 82 -24.39 -3.70 -6.38
CA MET A 82 -23.11 -3.35 -6.97
C MET A 82 -22.70 -1.95 -6.52
N ASP A 83 -21.44 -1.79 -6.17
CA ASP A 83 -20.88 -0.48 -5.80
C ASP A 83 -21.10 0.55 -6.93
N PRO A 84 -21.65 1.74 -6.66
CA PRO A 84 -21.88 2.76 -7.67
C PRO A 84 -20.63 3.15 -8.45
N GLY A 85 -19.45 3.18 -7.80
CA GLY A 85 -18.17 3.46 -8.43
C GLY A 85 -17.74 2.36 -9.40
N LEU A 86 -18.03 1.09 -9.11
CA LEU A 86 -17.84 0.00 -10.05
C LEU A 86 -18.84 0.07 -11.20
N LYS A 87 -20.12 0.32 -10.89
CA LYS A 87 -21.18 0.39 -11.90
C LYS A 87 -20.91 1.47 -12.96
N ALA A 88 -20.36 2.61 -12.55
CA ALA A 88 -20.02 3.72 -13.45
C ALA A 88 -18.91 3.36 -14.46
N GLN A 89 -18.13 2.32 -14.20
CA GLN A 89 -17.00 1.90 -15.03
C GLN A 89 -17.39 0.90 -16.14
N PHE A 90 -18.58 0.29 -16.10
CA PHE A 90 -19.00 -0.66 -17.13
C PHE A 90 -19.14 -0.02 -18.53
N PRO A 91 -19.73 1.17 -18.70
CA PRO A 91 -19.76 1.81 -20.00
C PRO A 91 -18.36 2.12 -20.57
N ILE A 92 -17.40 2.42 -19.71
CA ILE A 92 -16.02 2.71 -20.12
C ILE A 92 -15.35 1.45 -20.66
N ILE A 93 -15.44 0.33 -19.93
CA ILE A 93 -14.82 -0.91 -20.41
C ILE A 93 -15.47 -1.41 -21.70
N GLU A 94 -16.79 -1.25 -21.86
CA GLU A 94 -17.50 -1.63 -23.08
C GLU A 94 -17.00 -0.79 -24.28
N GLU A 95 -16.85 0.54 -24.12
CA GLU A 95 -16.29 1.43 -25.16
C GLU A 95 -14.86 1.02 -25.55
N LEU A 96 -14.01 0.66 -24.57
CA LEU A 96 -12.64 0.22 -24.85
C LEU A 96 -12.61 -1.13 -25.57
N LEU A 97 -13.42 -2.11 -25.14
CA LEU A 97 -13.52 -3.41 -25.82
C LEU A 97 -14.04 -3.26 -27.26
N GLU A 98 -15.02 -2.41 -27.47
CA GLU A 98 -15.56 -2.11 -28.81
C GLU A 98 -14.48 -1.46 -29.69
N SER A 99 -13.68 -0.52 -29.17
CA SER A 99 -12.56 0.07 -29.87
C SER A 99 -11.50 -0.95 -30.29
N MET A 100 -11.33 -2.02 -29.50
CA MET A 100 -10.46 -3.16 -29.78
C MET A 100 -11.12 -4.23 -30.68
N SER A 101 -12.31 -3.96 -31.21
CA SER A 101 -13.11 -4.91 -32.00
C SER A 101 -13.37 -6.24 -31.26
N ILE A 102 -13.47 -6.19 -29.93
CA ILE A 102 -13.83 -7.33 -29.11
C ILE A 102 -15.35 -7.32 -28.91
N PRO A 103 -16.10 -8.33 -29.43
CA PRO A 103 -17.54 -8.42 -29.24
C PRO A 103 -17.93 -8.48 -27.77
N VAL A 104 -18.83 -7.59 -27.36
CA VAL A 104 -19.46 -7.60 -26.05
C VAL A 104 -20.83 -8.26 -26.16
N VAL A 105 -21.02 -9.38 -25.49
CA VAL A 105 -22.27 -10.17 -25.55
C VAL A 105 -23.05 -9.98 -24.26
N ARG A 106 -24.33 -9.62 -24.40
CA ARG A 106 -25.33 -9.55 -23.31
C ARG A 106 -26.62 -10.18 -23.80
N VAL A 107 -27.15 -11.11 -23.02
CA VAL A 107 -28.44 -11.74 -23.33
C VAL A 107 -29.44 -11.42 -22.21
N THR A 108 -30.49 -10.67 -22.53
CA THR A 108 -31.45 -10.20 -21.54
C THR A 108 -32.05 -11.35 -20.75
N GLY A 109 -31.93 -11.26 -19.42
CA GLY A 109 -32.45 -12.30 -18.48
C GLY A 109 -31.48 -13.45 -18.25
N TRP A 110 -30.24 -13.38 -18.74
CA TRP A 110 -29.21 -14.41 -18.57
C TRP A 110 -27.95 -13.89 -17.90
N GLU A 111 -27.19 -14.79 -17.30
CA GLU A 111 -25.91 -14.51 -16.66
C GLU A 111 -24.76 -14.73 -17.64
N GLY A 112 -23.62 -14.11 -17.38
CA GLY A 112 -22.42 -14.23 -18.20
C GLY A 112 -21.94 -15.67 -18.37
N ASP A 113 -22.03 -16.47 -17.31
CA ASP A 113 -21.62 -17.89 -17.32
C ASP A 113 -22.41 -18.74 -18.32
N ASP A 114 -23.70 -18.45 -18.54
CA ASP A 114 -24.52 -19.12 -19.53
C ASP A 114 -24.10 -18.76 -20.95
N ILE A 115 -23.63 -17.52 -21.15
CA ILE A 115 -23.05 -17.08 -22.42
C ILE A 115 -21.70 -17.79 -22.65
N LEU A 116 -20.84 -17.87 -21.62
CA LEU A 116 -19.59 -18.62 -21.69
C LEU A 116 -19.83 -20.09 -22.06
N GLY A 117 -20.81 -20.73 -21.40
CA GLY A 117 -21.17 -22.11 -21.68
C GLY A 117 -21.66 -22.34 -23.11
N THR A 118 -22.44 -21.40 -23.63
CA THR A 118 -22.98 -21.47 -25.00
C THR A 118 -21.92 -21.23 -26.05
N VAL A 119 -21.00 -20.26 -25.87
CA VAL A 119 -19.89 -20.02 -26.78
C VAL A 119 -18.95 -21.23 -26.78
N ALA A 120 -18.61 -21.80 -25.62
CA ALA A 120 -17.79 -22.99 -25.51
C ALA A 120 -18.43 -24.20 -26.28
N ALA A 121 -19.74 -24.39 -26.19
CA ALA A 121 -20.42 -25.44 -26.92
C ALA A 121 -20.37 -25.24 -28.45
N ARG A 122 -20.59 -24.00 -28.93
CA ARG A 122 -20.51 -23.66 -30.34
C ARG A 122 -19.07 -23.82 -30.89
N ASP A 123 -18.07 -23.42 -30.09
CA ASP A 123 -16.65 -23.60 -30.45
C ASP A 123 -16.28 -25.08 -30.54
N GLU A 124 -16.75 -25.92 -29.62
CA GLU A 124 -16.54 -27.37 -29.63
C GLU A 124 -17.16 -28.02 -30.89
N GLU A 125 -18.36 -27.59 -31.30
CA GLU A 125 -18.99 -28.03 -32.54
C GLU A 125 -18.19 -27.66 -33.79
N LEU A 126 -17.50 -26.50 -33.76
CA LEU A 126 -16.63 -26.05 -34.84
C LEU A 126 -15.20 -26.66 -34.75
N GLY A 127 -14.89 -27.40 -33.72
CA GLY A 127 -13.56 -27.96 -33.45
C GLY A 127 -12.51 -26.94 -33.06
N TYR A 128 -12.92 -25.83 -32.43
CA TYR A 128 -12.04 -24.78 -31.93
C TYR A 128 -11.61 -25.07 -30.49
N ARG A 129 -10.48 -24.49 -30.08
CA ARG A 129 -10.04 -24.49 -28.70
C ARG A 129 -10.57 -23.24 -27.98
N THR A 130 -11.23 -23.45 -26.85
CA THR A 130 -11.79 -22.37 -26.05
C THR A 130 -11.04 -22.18 -24.74
N LEU A 131 -10.71 -20.93 -24.42
CA LEU A 131 -10.14 -20.51 -23.14
C LEU A 131 -11.16 -19.63 -22.42
N LEU A 132 -11.81 -20.18 -21.40
CA LEU A 132 -12.75 -19.44 -20.55
C LEU A 132 -12.01 -18.69 -19.46
N ILE A 133 -12.05 -17.37 -19.50
CA ILE A 133 -11.34 -16.50 -18.54
C ILE A 133 -12.35 -16.04 -17.49
N SER A 134 -12.39 -16.72 -16.34
CA SER A 134 -13.28 -16.40 -15.23
C SER A 134 -12.62 -16.68 -13.87
N GLY A 135 -13.00 -15.94 -12.86
CA GLY A 135 -12.68 -16.20 -11.45
C GLY A 135 -13.68 -17.11 -10.76
N ASP A 136 -14.80 -17.42 -11.41
CA ASP A 136 -15.83 -18.30 -10.86
C ASP A 136 -15.47 -19.76 -11.02
N LYS A 137 -15.71 -20.55 -9.97
CA LYS A 137 -15.45 -22.01 -9.99
C LYS A 137 -16.54 -22.79 -10.71
N ASP A 138 -17.72 -22.22 -10.85
CA ASP A 138 -18.82 -22.92 -11.48
C ASP A 138 -18.54 -23.22 -12.96
N VAL A 139 -17.70 -22.39 -13.60
CA VAL A 139 -17.24 -22.62 -14.98
C VAL A 139 -16.37 -23.87 -15.17
N TYR A 140 -15.87 -24.50 -14.09
CA TYR A 140 -15.11 -25.77 -14.22
C TYR A 140 -15.95 -26.93 -14.76
N GLN A 141 -17.28 -26.85 -14.68
CA GLN A 141 -18.19 -27.81 -15.33
C GLN A 141 -18.08 -27.79 -16.86
N LEU A 142 -17.53 -26.72 -17.44
CA LEU A 142 -17.38 -26.53 -18.88
C LEU A 142 -16.05 -27.07 -19.42
N CYS A 143 -15.12 -27.50 -18.55
CA CYS A 143 -13.83 -28.05 -19.00
C CYS A 143 -14.01 -29.31 -19.83
N SER A 144 -13.33 -29.36 -20.98
CA SER A 144 -13.29 -30.50 -21.90
C SER A 144 -11.87 -30.60 -22.50
N GLU A 145 -11.67 -31.53 -23.43
CA GLU A 145 -10.41 -31.62 -24.18
C GLU A 145 -10.15 -30.38 -25.06
N LEU A 146 -11.20 -29.65 -25.45
CA LEU A 146 -11.12 -28.43 -26.26
C LEU A 146 -11.32 -27.16 -25.42
N THR A 147 -12.00 -27.23 -24.28
CA THR A 147 -12.34 -26.08 -23.42
C THR A 147 -11.55 -26.11 -22.13
N HIS A 148 -10.76 -25.08 -21.85
CA HIS A 148 -9.99 -24.90 -20.62
C HIS A 148 -10.37 -23.62 -19.91
N VAL A 149 -10.31 -23.62 -18.57
CA VAL A 149 -10.58 -22.44 -17.72
C VAL A 149 -9.28 -21.79 -17.30
N VAL A 150 -9.17 -20.49 -17.55
CA VAL A 150 -8.04 -19.66 -17.14
C VAL A 150 -8.48 -18.76 -15.98
N THR A 151 -7.83 -18.88 -14.85
CA THR A 151 -8.16 -18.08 -13.64
C THR A 151 -6.90 -17.51 -13.00
N THR A 152 -7.04 -16.45 -12.23
CA THR A 152 -5.95 -15.88 -11.44
C THR A 152 -6.00 -16.39 -10.00
N ARG A 153 -4.86 -16.86 -9.44
CA ARG A 153 -4.75 -17.38 -8.07
C ARG A 153 -4.56 -16.28 -7.05
N LYS A 154 -3.62 -15.36 -7.29
CA LYS A 154 -3.27 -14.29 -6.35
C LYS A 154 -3.00 -12.98 -7.11
N GLY A 155 -3.72 -11.92 -6.75
CA GLY A 155 -3.62 -10.63 -7.47
C GLY A 155 -4.14 -10.75 -8.92
N ILE A 156 -3.54 -10.00 -9.84
CA ILE A 156 -3.88 -9.94 -11.27
C ILE A 156 -2.88 -10.66 -12.17
N THR A 157 -1.76 -11.14 -11.65
CA THR A 157 -0.62 -11.66 -12.43
C THR A 157 -0.37 -13.16 -12.30
N ASP A 158 -0.80 -13.82 -11.21
CA ASP A 158 -0.60 -15.26 -10.99
C ASP A 158 -1.75 -16.05 -11.65
N VAL A 159 -1.49 -16.60 -12.82
CA VAL A 159 -2.48 -17.27 -13.69
C VAL A 159 -2.34 -18.79 -13.60
N ALA A 160 -3.48 -19.49 -13.56
CA ALA A 160 -3.57 -20.95 -13.64
C ALA A 160 -4.55 -21.39 -14.72
N ILE A 161 -4.22 -22.46 -15.42
CA ILE A 161 -5.06 -23.07 -16.46
C ILE A 161 -5.57 -24.40 -15.94
N TYR A 162 -6.86 -24.65 -16.08
CA TYR A 162 -7.55 -25.86 -15.66
C TYR A 162 -8.19 -26.52 -16.85
N GLY A 163 -7.76 -27.73 -17.17
CA GLY A 163 -8.45 -28.68 -18.02
C GLY A 163 -9.10 -29.77 -17.17
N PRO A 164 -9.62 -30.85 -17.80
CA PRO A 164 -10.26 -31.96 -17.07
C PRO A 164 -9.36 -32.62 -16.03
N GLY A 165 -8.06 -32.72 -16.30
CA GLY A 165 -7.08 -33.31 -15.40
C GLY A 165 -6.92 -32.51 -14.10
N GLU A 166 -6.73 -31.20 -14.21
CA GLU A 166 -6.55 -30.29 -13.08
C GLU A 166 -7.83 -30.17 -12.25
N VAL A 167 -9.03 -30.22 -12.87
CA VAL A 167 -10.30 -30.24 -12.14
C VAL A 167 -10.40 -31.52 -11.33
N ARG A 168 -10.07 -32.68 -11.91
CA ARG A 168 -10.06 -33.96 -11.23
C ARG A 168 -9.06 -34.00 -10.06
N GLU A 169 -7.86 -33.51 -10.27
CA GLU A 169 -6.84 -33.45 -9.23
C GLU A 169 -7.29 -32.57 -8.05
N ARG A 170 -7.88 -31.43 -8.35
CA ARG A 170 -8.25 -30.43 -7.33
C ARG A 170 -9.51 -30.76 -6.56
N TYR A 171 -10.54 -31.25 -7.23
CA TYR A 171 -11.89 -31.45 -6.66
C TYR A 171 -12.26 -32.92 -6.50
N GLY A 172 -11.53 -33.84 -7.12
CA GLY A 172 -11.80 -35.27 -7.07
C GLY A 172 -13.02 -35.72 -7.89
N VAL A 173 -13.47 -34.90 -8.85
CA VAL A 173 -14.62 -35.17 -9.73
C VAL A 173 -14.27 -34.78 -11.18
N GLU A 174 -14.95 -35.41 -12.14
CA GLU A 174 -14.89 -35.00 -13.54
C GLU A 174 -15.65 -33.69 -13.76
N PRO A 175 -15.29 -32.87 -14.76
CA PRO A 175 -16.02 -31.64 -15.09
C PRO A 175 -17.52 -31.86 -15.26
N SER A 176 -17.93 -32.95 -15.93
CA SER A 176 -19.34 -33.30 -16.11
C SER A 176 -20.09 -33.62 -14.82
N GLN A 177 -19.38 -33.99 -13.75
CA GLN A 177 -19.92 -34.23 -12.42
C GLN A 177 -19.97 -32.96 -11.53
N PHE A 178 -19.41 -31.85 -12.01
CA PHE A 178 -19.31 -30.63 -11.20
C PHE A 178 -20.67 -30.02 -10.82
N PRO A 179 -21.72 -30.06 -11.69
CA PRO A 179 -23.08 -29.69 -11.28
C PRO A 179 -23.63 -30.57 -10.13
N ASP A 180 -23.39 -31.87 -10.19
CA ASP A 180 -23.81 -32.81 -9.10
C ASP A 180 -23.01 -32.56 -7.83
N PHE A 181 -21.71 -32.23 -7.95
CA PHE A 181 -20.86 -31.85 -6.85
C PHE A 181 -21.39 -30.60 -6.13
N LEU A 182 -21.81 -29.58 -6.87
CA LEU A 182 -22.45 -28.37 -6.33
C LEU A 182 -23.83 -28.66 -5.77
N GLY A 183 -24.58 -29.57 -6.41
CA GLY A 183 -25.86 -30.05 -5.95
C GLY A 183 -25.80 -30.70 -4.55
N LEU A 184 -24.75 -31.44 -4.28
CA LEU A 184 -24.45 -32.06 -2.99
C LEU A 184 -23.90 -31.09 -1.95
N LYS A 185 -22.88 -30.32 -2.32
CA LYS A 185 -22.17 -29.46 -1.40
C LYS A 185 -22.87 -28.13 -1.14
N GLY A 186 -23.61 -27.62 -2.14
CA GLY A 186 -24.12 -26.28 -2.18
C GLY A 186 -23.04 -25.23 -2.52
N ASP A 187 -23.46 -23.97 -2.69
CA ASP A 187 -22.59 -22.81 -2.78
C ASP A 187 -23.13 -21.64 -1.95
N SER A 188 -22.37 -21.26 -0.92
CA SER A 188 -22.73 -20.15 -0.03
C SER A 188 -22.63 -18.78 -0.70
N SER A 189 -21.83 -18.62 -1.76
CA SER A 189 -21.69 -17.36 -2.49
C SER A 189 -22.95 -17.05 -3.32
N ASP A 190 -23.62 -18.08 -3.80
CA ASP A 190 -24.84 -17.99 -4.60
C ASP A 190 -26.11 -18.36 -3.82
N ASN A 191 -25.95 -18.62 -2.53
CA ASN A 191 -27.03 -19.07 -1.65
C ASN A 191 -27.70 -20.37 -2.10
N ILE A 192 -26.89 -21.30 -2.63
CA ILE A 192 -27.32 -22.64 -3.05
C ILE A 192 -27.14 -23.57 -1.85
N PRO A 193 -28.22 -24.19 -1.33
CA PRO A 193 -28.18 -24.88 -0.04
C PRO A 193 -27.40 -26.19 -0.04
N GLY A 194 -27.45 -26.98 -1.11
CA GLY A 194 -26.88 -28.33 -1.13
C GLY A 194 -27.54 -29.27 -0.10
N VAL A 195 -26.80 -30.30 0.33
CA VAL A 195 -27.16 -31.22 1.39
C VAL A 195 -26.41 -30.86 2.68
N PRO A 196 -27.08 -30.49 3.78
CA PRO A 196 -26.46 -30.08 5.03
C PRO A 196 -25.42 -31.09 5.56
N GLY A 197 -24.20 -30.67 5.79
CA GLY A 197 -23.12 -31.50 6.30
C GLY A 197 -22.40 -32.36 5.24
N VAL A 198 -22.66 -32.15 3.96
CA VAL A 198 -21.91 -32.68 2.84
C VAL A 198 -20.91 -31.59 2.40
N GLY A 199 -19.63 -31.83 2.60
CA GLY A 199 -18.54 -30.96 2.13
C GLY A 199 -17.81 -31.57 0.95
N ASP A 200 -16.77 -30.85 0.43
CA ASP A 200 -16.03 -31.22 -0.78
C ASP A 200 -15.59 -32.69 -0.81
N LYS A 201 -14.95 -33.17 0.25
CA LYS A 201 -14.44 -34.54 0.33
C LYS A 201 -15.55 -35.60 0.30
N THR A 202 -16.71 -35.28 0.93
CA THR A 202 -17.84 -36.21 0.99
C THR A 202 -18.55 -36.26 -0.36
N ALA A 203 -18.79 -35.11 -0.98
CA ALA A 203 -19.38 -35.01 -2.32
C ALA A 203 -18.53 -35.76 -3.37
N ALA A 204 -17.22 -35.51 -3.40
CA ALA A 204 -16.30 -36.17 -4.32
C ALA A 204 -16.28 -37.70 -4.11
N LYS A 205 -16.28 -38.16 -2.85
CA LYS A 205 -16.32 -39.60 -2.53
C LYS A 205 -17.61 -40.28 -3.01
N LEU A 206 -18.76 -39.60 -2.82
CA LEU A 206 -20.04 -40.12 -3.27
C LEU A 206 -20.13 -40.19 -4.78
N LEU A 207 -19.72 -39.12 -5.48
CA LEU A 207 -19.70 -39.09 -6.95
C LEU A 207 -18.71 -40.08 -7.55
N GLY A 208 -17.55 -40.26 -6.93
CA GLY A 208 -16.57 -41.28 -7.32
C GLY A 208 -17.07 -42.70 -7.14
N ALA A 209 -17.96 -42.97 -6.17
CA ALA A 209 -18.54 -44.30 -5.94
C ALA A 209 -19.76 -44.62 -6.84
N TYR A 210 -20.61 -43.61 -7.08
CA TYR A 210 -21.93 -43.82 -7.68
C TYR A 210 -22.11 -43.06 -9.03
N GLY A 211 -21.15 -42.30 -9.44
CA GLY A 211 -21.10 -41.66 -10.75
C GLY A 211 -21.88 -40.35 -10.87
N SER A 212 -23.11 -40.30 -10.37
CA SER A 212 -23.98 -39.12 -10.50
C SER A 212 -24.87 -38.94 -9.28
N LEU A 213 -25.56 -37.82 -9.20
CA LEU A 213 -26.55 -37.58 -8.15
C LEU A 213 -27.68 -38.62 -8.21
N GLU A 214 -28.16 -38.99 -9.41
CA GLU A 214 -29.09 -40.08 -9.60
C GLU A 214 -28.56 -41.40 -9.06
N GLY A 215 -27.33 -41.79 -9.44
CA GLY A 215 -26.70 -43.01 -9.00
C GLY A 215 -26.56 -43.11 -7.47
N ILE A 216 -26.31 -41.98 -6.80
CA ILE A 216 -26.26 -41.93 -5.33
C ILE A 216 -27.65 -42.27 -4.75
N TYR A 217 -28.74 -41.71 -5.28
CA TYR A 217 -30.08 -41.95 -4.79
C TYR A 217 -30.67 -43.32 -5.19
N GLU A 218 -30.20 -43.93 -6.29
CA GLU A 218 -30.51 -45.32 -6.65
C GLU A 218 -29.88 -46.32 -5.67
N HIS A 219 -28.70 -45.94 -5.11
CA HIS A 219 -27.99 -46.77 -4.14
C HIS A 219 -28.07 -46.22 -2.70
N ILE A 220 -29.09 -45.44 -2.37
CA ILE A 220 -29.22 -44.76 -1.09
C ILE A 220 -29.21 -45.72 0.11
N ASP A 221 -29.65 -46.97 -0.09
CA ASP A 221 -29.66 -48.01 0.93
C ASP A 221 -28.28 -48.54 1.31
N GLU A 222 -27.26 -48.26 0.51
CA GLU A 222 -25.88 -48.61 0.83
C GLU A 222 -25.23 -47.61 1.78
N LEU A 223 -25.78 -46.38 1.89
CA LEU A 223 -25.36 -45.38 2.85
C LEU A 223 -25.86 -45.73 4.25
N ARG A 224 -25.12 -45.27 5.28
CA ARG A 224 -25.43 -45.63 6.69
C ARG A 224 -25.51 -44.41 7.59
N GLY A 225 -26.33 -44.56 8.64
CA GLY A 225 -26.45 -43.59 9.72
C GLY A 225 -26.84 -42.19 9.24
N LYS A 226 -26.26 -41.14 9.87
CA LYS A 226 -26.63 -39.74 9.58
C LYS A 226 -26.39 -39.28 8.13
N GLN A 227 -25.53 -39.97 7.39
CA GLN A 227 -25.30 -39.65 6.00
C GLN A 227 -26.50 -40.05 5.13
N LYS A 228 -27.04 -41.24 5.35
CA LYS A 228 -28.26 -41.70 4.66
C LYS A 228 -29.42 -40.78 5.00
N GLU A 229 -29.72 -40.57 6.29
CA GLU A 229 -30.80 -39.70 6.76
C GLU A 229 -30.74 -38.33 6.08
N ARG A 230 -29.58 -37.65 6.09
CA ARG A 230 -29.39 -36.32 5.48
C ARG A 230 -29.62 -36.33 3.97
N MET A 231 -29.16 -37.36 3.30
CA MET A 231 -29.37 -37.48 1.84
C MET A 231 -30.85 -37.66 1.51
N GLU A 232 -31.57 -38.53 2.26
CA GLU A 232 -32.98 -38.78 2.07
C GLU A 232 -33.82 -37.53 2.37
N GLU A 233 -33.58 -36.86 3.51
CA GLU A 233 -34.29 -35.64 3.91
C GLU A 233 -34.08 -34.46 2.94
N ASN A 234 -32.94 -34.36 2.30
CA ASN A 234 -32.56 -33.21 1.47
C ASN A 234 -32.48 -33.56 -0.02
N ARG A 235 -33.15 -34.62 -0.46
CA ARG A 235 -33.15 -35.05 -1.88
C ARG A 235 -33.56 -33.93 -2.84
N GLU A 236 -34.70 -33.30 -2.57
CA GLU A 236 -35.24 -32.23 -3.40
C GLU A 236 -34.31 -31.01 -3.42
N ALA A 237 -33.69 -30.65 -2.29
CA ALA A 237 -32.71 -29.58 -2.19
C ALA A 237 -31.47 -29.86 -3.01
N ALA A 238 -30.96 -31.11 -3.04
CA ALA A 238 -29.83 -31.52 -3.85
C ALA A 238 -30.08 -31.37 -5.36
N PHE A 239 -31.23 -31.86 -5.83
CA PHE A 239 -31.60 -31.76 -7.25
C PHE A 239 -31.90 -30.31 -7.67
N THR A 240 -32.54 -29.53 -6.80
CA THR A 240 -32.76 -28.09 -7.03
C THR A 240 -31.43 -27.35 -7.08
N SER A 241 -30.52 -27.62 -6.15
CA SER A 241 -29.18 -27.02 -6.11
C SER A 241 -28.39 -27.33 -7.38
N ARG A 242 -28.39 -28.59 -7.85
CA ARG A 242 -27.81 -28.97 -9.12
C ARG A 242 -28.42 -28.20 -10.29
N LYS A 243 -29.74 -28.16 -10.39
CA LYS A 243 -30.46 -27.46 -11.45
C LYS A 243 -30.06 -25.97 -11.52
N VAL A 244 -29.93 -25.31 -10.38
CA VAL A 244 -29.58 -23.90 -10.27
C VAL A 244 -28.08 -23.66 -10.61
N ALA A 245 -27.19 -24.57 -10.20
CA ALA A 245 -25.76 -24.51 -10.46
C ALA A 245 -25.37 -24.90 -11.89
N THR A 246 -26.25 -25.53 -12.66
CA THR A 246 -25.95 -25.95 -14.04
C THR A 246 -25.92 -24.76 -14.98
N ILE A 247 -24.81 -24.59 -15.70
CA ILE A 247 -24.63 -23.58 -16.74
C ILE A 247 -25.32 -24.02 -18.02
N VAL A 248 -26.10 -23.12 -18.60
CA VAL A 248 -26.81 -23.36 -19.87
C VAL A 248 -25.81 -23.21 -21.04
N ARG A 249 -25.94 -24.09 -22.06
CA ARG A 249 -24.98 -24.18 -23.16
C ARG A 249 -25.60 -24.03 -24.55
N ASP A 250 -26.86 -23.64 -24.63
CA ASP A 250 -27.68 -23.63 -25.88
C ASP A 250 -28.50 -22.35 -26.06
N LEU A 251 -27.99 -21.20 -25.55
CA LEU A 251 -28.66 -19.92 -25.71
C LEU A 251 -28.66 -19.48 -27.17
N ASP A 252 -29.78 -18.91 -27.62
CA ASP A 252 -29.89 -18.31 -28.93
C ASP A 252 -29.54 -16.81 -28.90
N PHE A 253 -28.39 -16.46 -29.49
CA PHE A 253 -27.95 -15.08 -29.70
C PHE A 253 -27.00 -14.99 -30.91
N PRO A 254 -27.00 -13.84 -31.60
CA PRO A 254 -26.15 -13.67 -32.77
C PRO A 254 -24.69 -13.50 -32.38
N LEU A 255 -23.80 -14.34 -32.86
CA LEU A 255 -22.34 -14.23 -32.71
C LEU A 255 -21.67 -14.96 -33.88
N ASP A 256 -20.89 -14.24 -34.65
CA ASP A 256 -20.08 -14.80 -35.74
C ASP A 256 -18.72 -15.24 -35.23
N LEU A 257 -18.60 -16.50 -34.81
CA LEU A 257 -17.33 -17.11 -34.36
C LEU A 257 -16.39 -17.45 -35.49
N GLU A 258 -16.93 -17.77 -36.69
CA GLU A 258 -16.11 -18.13 -37.86
C GLU A 258 -15.41 -16.87 -38.42
N GLY A 259 -16.14 -15.75 -38.54
CA GLY A 259 -15.63 -14.46 -38.98
C GLY A 259 -14.86 -13.67 -37.95
N ALA A 260 -14.99 -14.04 -36.68
CA ALA A 260 -14.25 -13.33 -35.59
C ALA A 260 -12.74 -13.49 -35.75
N ALA A 261 -12.02 -12.38 -35.65
CA ALA A 261 -10.56 -12.34 -35.71
C ALA A 261 -9.99 -11.36 -34.69
N PHE A 262 -8.87 -11.70 -34.03
CA PHE A 262 -8.18 -10.83 -33.12
C PHE A 262 -6.66 -11.01 -33.29
N PRO A 263 -5.86 -9.91 -33.34
CA PRO A 263 -6.31 -8.49 -33.35
C PRO A 263 -6.80 -8.04 -34.72
N ALA A 264 -7.96 -7.35 -34.77
CA ALA A 264 -8.53 -6.83 -36.02
C ALA A 264 -9.20 -5.45 -35.79
N PHE A 265 -8.49 -4.54 -35.13
CA PHE A 265 -9.00 -3.22 -34.75
C PHE A 265 -8.24 -2.08 -35.44
N SER A 266 -8.87 -0.90 -35.52
CA SER A 266 -8.24 0.32 -35.99
C SER A 266 -7.38 0.97 -34.89
N ALA A 267 -6.11 1.22 -35.19
CA ALA A 267 -5.21 1.94 -34.29
C ALA A 267 -5.76 3.33 -33.93
N GLN A 268 -6.45 4.01 -34.86
CA GLN A 268 -7.08 5.30 -34.59
C GLN A 268 -8.21 5.18 -33.56
N ALA A 269 -9.12 4.21 -33.73
CA ALA A 269 -10.24 4.03 -32.79
C ALA A 269 -9.76 3.71 -31.38
N VAL A 270 -8.76 2.83 -31.26
CA VAL A 270 -8.13 2.51 -29.96
C VAL A 270 -7.44 3.74 -29.36
N THR A 271 -6.70 4.52 -30.16
CA THR A 271 -6.02 5.73 -29.68
C THR A 271 -7.02 6.75 -29.14
N GLU A 272 -8.13 6.98 -29.83
CA GLU A 272 -9.17 7.91 -29.41
C GLU A 272 -9.83 7.46 -28.09
N ALA A 273 -10.24 6.18 -27.99
CA ALA A 273 -10.92 5.64 -26.82
C ALA A 273 -10.01 5.60 -25.58
N PHE A 274 -8.79 5.06 -25.70
CA PHE A 274 -7.87 4.94 -24.58
C PHE A 274 -7.35 6.31 -24.09
N SER A 275 -7.10 7.26 -25.01
CA SER A 275 -6.66 8.61 -24.66
C SER A 275 -7.74 9.42 -23.94
N LYS A 276 -9.01 9.23 -24.28
CA LYS A 276 -10.17 9.83 -23.59
C LYS A 276 -10.16 9.55 -22.09
N TYR A 277 -9.72 8.35 -21.69
CA TYR A 277 -9.66 7.92 -20.30
C TYR A 277 -8.25 7.94 -19.70
N ARG A 278 -7.25 8.47 -20.42
CA ARG A 278 -5.84 8.56 -20.01
C ARG A 278 -5.17 7.20 -19.76
N PHE A 279 -5.57 6.15 -20.47
CA PHE A 279 -4.95 4.82 -20.38
C PHE A 279 -3.73 4.66 -21.30
N ASN A 280 -2.76 5.54 -21.18
CA ASN A 280 -1.65 5.67 -22.11
C ASN A 280 -0.69 4.46 -22.09
N SER A 281 -0.39 3.92 -20.92
CA SER A 281 0.44 2.72 -20.77
C SER A 281 -0.20 1.48 -21.41
N HIS A 282 -1.52 1.34 -21.28
CA HIS A 282 -2.27 0.27 -21.95
C HIS A 282 -2.39 0.49 -23.44
N LEU A 283 -2.60 1.73 -23.88
CA LEU A 283 -2.65 2.08 -25.31
C LEU A 283 -1.42 1.59 -26.07
N THR A 284 -0.23 1.86 -25.52
CA THR A 284 1.03 1.43 -26.14
C THR A 284 1.09 -0.10 -26.33
N ARG A 285 0.64 -0.87 -25.32
CA ARG A 285 0.61 -2.33 -25.40
C ARG A 285 -0.44 -2.84 -26.37
N VAL A 286 -1.63 -2.22 -26.41
CA VAL A 286 -2.71 -2.58 -27.34
C VAL A 286 -2.29 -2.33 -28.78
N LEU A 287 -1.68 -1.18 -29.09
CA LEU A 287 -1.24 -0.86 -30.44
C LEU A 287 -0.13 -1.81 -30.96
N LYS A 288 0.73 -2.31 -30.06
CA LYS A 288 1.72 -3.35 -30.43
C LYS A 288 1.08 -4.63 -30.99
N LEU A 289 -0.16 -4.98 -30.60
CA LEU A 289 -0.86 -6.16 -31.10
C LEU A 289 -1.13 -6.10 -32.60
N VAL A 290 -1.29 -4.91 -33.16
CA VAL A 290 -1.49 -4.69 -34.64
C VAL A 290 -0.21 -4.20 -35.34
N GLY A 291 0.95 -4.25 -34.63
CA GLY A 291 2.23 -3.84 -35.20
C GLY A 291 2.36 -2.33 -35.42
N GLU A 292 1.49 -1.53 -34.81
CA GLU A 292 1.54 -0.08 -34.88
C GLU A 292 2.12 0.52 -33.59
N ALA A 293 2.91 1.59 -33.73
CA ALA A 293 3.29 2.44 -32.64
C ALA A 293 2.29 3.60 -32.51
N PRO A 294 2.02 4.09 -31.28
CA PRO A 294 1.12 5.24 -31.12
C PRO A 294 1.64 6.41 -31.96
N LYS A 295 0.85 6.88 -32.93
CA LYS A 295 1.07 8.17 -33.63
C LYS A 295 0.70 9.29 -32.66
N ARG A 296 1.47 9.45 -31.61
CA ARG A 296 1.43 10.64 -30.78
C ARG A 296 2.55 11.57 -31.23
N GLU A 297 2.30 12.88 -31.20
CA GLU A 297 3.31 13.82 -30.78
C GLU A 297 3.66 13.57 -29.29
N SER A 298 4.09 12.34 -28.97
CA SER A 298 4.79 12.08 -27.72
C SER A 298 6.07 12.89 -27.85
N ALA A 299 6.40 13.68 -26.87
CA ALA A 299 7.72 14.23 -26.80
C ALA A 299 8.69 13.05 -26.81
N ALA A 300 9.23 12.76 -27.98
CA ALA A 300 10.14 11.63 -28.16
C ALA A 300 11.34 11.90 -27.27
N ILE A 301 11.64 10.99 -26.37
CA ILE A 301 12.85 11.09 -25.55
C ILE A 301 14.01 10.78 -26.46
N GLU A 302 14.75 11.83 -26.85
CA GLU A 302 15.97 11.70 -27.64
C GLU A 302 17.12 11.31 -26.72
N VAL A 303 17.65 10.12 -26.87
CA VAL A 303 18.81 9.63 -26.11
C VAL A 303 20.08 10.36 -26.55
N GLY A 304 20.12 10.87 -27.78
CA GLY A 304 21.32 11.46 -28.36
C GLY A 304 22.38 10.41 -28.72
N GLN A 305 23.58 10.88 -29.08
CA GLN A 305 24.71 10.00 -29.35
C GLN A 305 25.25 9.42 -28.03
N VAL A 306 25.36 8.09 -27.96
CA VAL A 306 25.98 7.42 -26.81
C VAL A 306 27.53 7.49 -26.96
N LEU A 307 28.19 7.98 -25.91
CA LEU A 307 29.65 8.21 -25.85
C LEU A 307 30.25 7.30 -24.77
N HIS A 308 31.46 6.82 -25.04
CA HIS A 308 32.24 5.96 -24.15
C HIS A 308 33.67 6.45 -23.96
N GLY A 309 34.33 5.99 -22.89
CA GLY A 309 35.73 6.27 -22.61
C GLY A 309 36.05 7.77 -22.56
N GLU A 310 37.10 8.21 -23.23
CA GLU A 310 37.59 9.61 -23.20
C GLU A 310 36.55 10.63 -23.73
N GLU A 311 35.70 10.23 -24.68
CA GLU A 311 34.62 11.11 -25.19
C GLU A 311 33.54 11.32 -24.16
N ALA A 312 33.18 10.28 -23.40
CA ALA A 312 32.26 10.38 -22.29
C ALA A 312 32.79 11.24 -21.14
N GLU A 313 34.08 11.12 -20.80
CA GLU A 313 34.72 11.96 -19.80
C GLU A 313 34.74 13.45 -20.21
N LYS A 314 35.07 13.74 -21.47
CA LYS A 314 35.03 15.12 -22.01
C LYS A 314 33.62 15.72 -21.96
N LEU A 315 32.57 14.90 -22.16
CA LEU A 315 31.20 15.39 -22.02
C LEU A 315 30.91 15.78 -20.56
N VAL A 316 31.32 14.96 -19.60
CA VAL A 316 31.14 15.27 -18.16
C VAL A 316 31.93 16.52 -17.78
N ASP A 317 33.16 16.68 -18.26
CA ASP A 317 33.99 17.91 -18.04
C ASP A 317 33.25 19.14 -18.55
N ALA A 318 32.76 19.11 -19.79
CA ALA A 318 31.99 20.23 -20.38
C ALA A 318 30.69 20.53 -19.61
N VAL A 319 30.00 19.52 -19.10
CA VAL A 319 28.81 19.66 -18.24
C VAL A 319 29.18 20.37 -16.94
N LEU A 320 30.24 19.95 -16.27
CA LEU A 320 30.69 20.55 -15.01
C LEU A 320 31.14 22.01 -15.22
N GLU A 321 31.80 22.33 -16.33
CA GLU A 321 32.20 23.70 -16.68
C GLU A 321 31.00 24.60 -17.02
N SER A 322 30.02 24.08 -17.76
CA SER A 322 28.84 24.84 -18.16
C SER A 322 27.79 25.01 -17.05
N GLY A 323 27.76 24.10 -16.09
CA GLY A 323 26.68 24.01 -15.08
C GLY A 323 25.32 23.55 -15.63
N GLU A 324 25.31 22.95 -16.82
CA GLU A 324 24.09 22.39 -17.43
C GLU A 324 23.45 21.35 -16.51
N GLN A 325 22.14 21.36 -16.44
CA GLN A 325 21.41 20.30 -15.75
C GLN A 325 21.32 19.05 -16.63
N VAL A 326 21.81 17.93 -16.12
CA VAL A 326 21.87 16.65 -16.83
C VAL A 326 20.94 15.62 -16.18
N GLY A 327 20.53 14.64 -16.96
CA GLY A 327 19.85 13.46 -16.42
C GLY A 327 20.87 12.37 -16.08
N VAL A 328 20.72 11.75 -14.93
CA VAL A 328 21.55 10.65 -14.46
C VAL A 328 20.70 9.42 -14.21
N ALA A 329 21.17 8.26 -14.66
CA ALA A 329 20.57 6.97 -14.34
C ALA A 329 21.64 5.94 -14.00
N ILE A 330 21.29 5.03 -13.11
CA ILE A 330 22.11 3.92 -12.66
C ILE A 330 21.34 2.64 -12.90
N VAL A 331 21.93 1.70 -13.61
CA VAL A 331 21.34 0.38 -13.89
C VAL A 331 22.26 -0.71 -13.37
N ASP A 332 21.73 -1.52 -12.49
CA ASP A 332 22.40 -2.71 -11.99
C ASP A 332 22.14 -3.91 -12.92
N PRO A 333 23.06 -4.88 -13.02
CA PRO A 333 22.88 -6.09 -13.81
C PRO A 333 21.71 -6.94 -13.29
N GLU A 334 20.88 -7.49 -14.18
CA GLU A 334 19.69 -8.30 -13.84
C GLU A 334 20.01 -9.65 -13.19
N GLN A 335 21.22 -10.16 -13.33
CA GLN A 335 21.71 -11.36 -12.67
C GLN A 335 23.11 -11.10 -12.15
N GLU A 336 23.44 -11.64 -10.97
CA GLU A 336 24.82 -11.83 -10.56
C GLU A 336 25.50 -12.74 -11.59
N SER A 337 26.05 -12.16 -12.63
CA SER A 337 26.82 -12.88 -13.64
C SER A 337 28.06 -13.46 -12.94
N LEU A 338 28.31 -14.75 -13.11
CA LEU A 338 29.56 -15.40 -12.67
C LEU A 338 30.82 -14.73 -13.22
N PHE A 339 30.68 -13.75 -14.12
CA PHE A 339 31.74 -12.96 -14.78
C PHE A 339 31.64 -11.45 -14.52
N GLY A 340 30.91 -11.00 -13.49
CA GLY A 340 30.92 -9.62 -12.99
C GLY A 340 30.52 -8.58 -14.03
N GLY A 341 29.22 -8.37 -14.24
CA GLY A 341 28.74 -7.13 -14.85
C GLY A 341 28.69 -6.05 -13.75
N GLY A 342 29.44 -4.95 -13.90
CA GLY A 342 29.37 -3.81 -13.00
C GLY A 342 28.13 -2.96 -13.24
N SER A 343 27.75 -2.11 -12.28
CA SER A 343 26.68 -1.12 -12.47
C SER A 343 27.05 -0.15 -13.60
N VAL A 344 26.07 0.22 -14.41
CA VAL A 344 26.20 1.18 -15.50
C VAL A 344 25.61 2.52 -15.06
N VAL A 345 26.39 3.60 -15.19
CA VAL A 345 25.97 4.99 -14.98
C VAL A 345 25.89 5.69 -16.32
N ALA A 346 24.76 6.30 -16.62
CA ALA A 346 24.56 7.14 -17.80
C ALA A 346 24.30 8.59 -17.41
N VAL A 347 24.85 9.52 -18.20
CA VAL A 347 24.73 10.97 -18.02
C VAL A 347 24.24 11.58 -19.32
N SER A 348 23.00 12.04 -19.37
CA SER A 348 22.38 12.64 -20.55
C SER A 348 22.48 14.17 -20.49
N ALA A 349 23.20 14.76 -21.44
CA ALA A 349 23.36 16.20 -21.64
C ALA A 349 22.75 16.65 -22.99
N SER A 350 22.77 17.95 -23.26
CA SER A 350 22.29 18.49 -24.55
C SER A 350 23.10 17.99 -25.76
N GLN A 351 24.36 17.65 -25.55
CA GLN A 351 25.28 17.25 -26.62
C GLN A 351 25.39 15.74 -26.84
N GLY A 352 24.77 14.92 -25.95
CA GLY A 352 24.85 13.47 -26.05
C GLY A 352 24.61 12.78 -24.69
N CYS A 353 24.91 11.48 -24.68
CA CYS A 353 24.79 10.66 -23.49
C CYS A 353 26.08 9.92 -23.20
N ALA A 354 26.77 10.26 -22.10
CA ALA A 354 27.95 9.54 -21.64
C ALA A 354 27.52 8.28 -20.87
N VAL A 355 28.20 7.15 -21.12
CA VAL A 355 27.95 5.88 -20.42
C VAL A 355 29.26 5.36 -19.84
N PHE A 356 29.21 4.99 -18.56
CA PHE A 356 30.34 4.49 -17.79
C PHE A 356 29.95 3.16 -17.12
N ALA A 357 30.92 2.26 -17.03
CA ALA A 357 30.80 1.00 -16.29
C ALA A 357 31.90 0.88 -15.23
N ASP A 358 31.71 -0.01 -14.29
CA ASP A 358 32.66 -0.36 -13.23
C ASP A 358 33.10 0.84 -12.35
N ASP A 359 34.34 0.87 -11.90
CA ASP A 359 34.88 1.91 -11.00
C ASP A 359 34.83 3.33 -11.59
N ALA A 360 34.90 3.45 -12.91
CA ALA A 360 34.80 4.75 -13.61
C ALA A 360 33.39 5.35 -13.44
N ALA A 361 32.34 4.51 -13.39
CA ALA A 361 30.97 4.94 -13.25
C ALA A 361 30.74 5.74 -11.95
N PHE A 362 31.21 5.22 -10.83
CA PHE A 362 31.01 5.88 -9.53
C PHE A 362 31.93 7.10 -9.35
N SER A 363 33.11 7.10 -9.96
CA SER A 363 33.99 8.28 -9.97
C SER A 363 33.33 9.46 -10.68
N GLN A 364 32.68 9.24 -11.81
CA GLN A 364 31.99 10.31 -12.55
C GLN A 364 30.71 10.75 -11.82
N LEU A 365 29.96 9.80 -11.21
CA LEU A 365 28.81 10.12 -10.37
C LEU A 365 29.22 11.01 -9.18
N ALA A 366 30.32 10.69 -8.50
CA ALA A 366 30.85 11.50 -7.39
C ALA A 366 31.18 12.95 -7.83
N ARG A 367 31.75 13.12 -9.00
CA ARG A 367 32.05 14.46 -9.57
C ARG A 367 30.76 15.27 -9.82
N LEU A 368 29.73 14.62 -10.35
CA LEU A 368 28.42 15.25 -10.58
C LEU A 368 27.74 15.64 -9.28
N ILE A 369 27.77 14.78 -8.28
CA ILE A 369 27.21 15.07 -6.95
C ILE A 369 27.95 16.22 -6.28
N ALA A 370 29.30 16.23 -6.35
CA ALA A 370 30.12 17.25 -5.70
C ALA A 370 30.00 18.64 -6.34
N SER A 371 29.82 18.74 -7.65
CA SER A 371 29.97 20.00 -8.39
C SER A 371 29.01 20.21 -9.55
N GLY A 372 28.21 19.17 -9.91
CA GLY A 372 27.30 19.22 -11.04
C GLY A 372 25.94 19.77 -10.70
N ASN A 373 25.04 19.70 -11.68
CA ASN A 373 23.61 19.94 -11.56
C ASN A 373 22.91 18.78 -12.28
N PHE A 374 22.23 17.91 -11.56
CA PHE A 374 21.72 16.67 -12.14
C PHE A 374 20.30 16.35 -11.70
N ALA A 375 19.61 15.54 -12.50
CA ALA A 375 18.32 14.96 -12.16
C ALA A 375 18.41 13.43 -12.18
N ALA A 376 17.82 12.78 -11.20
CA ALA A 376 17.73 11.34 -11.11
C ALA A 376 16.34 10.92 -10.62
N LEU A 377 15.98 9.66 -10.84
CA LEU A 377 14.70 9.13 -10.36
C LEU A 377 14.64 9.12 -8.83
N ASP A 378 15.73 8.70 -8.19
CA ASP A 378 15.95 8.68 -6.74
C ASP A 378 17.38 9.19 -6.47
N VAL A 379 17.46 10.43 -6.02
CA VAL A 379 18.74 11.08 -5.75
C VAL A 379 19.45 10.46 -4.55
N LYS A 380 18.71 10.08 -3.50
CA LYS A 380 19.30 9.46 -2.31
C LYS A 380 19.93 8.10 -2.65
N ALA A 381 19.24 7.28 -3.44
CA ALA A 381 19.81 6.02 -3.92
C ALA A 381 21.08 6.25 -4.78
N ALA A 382 21.10 7.28 -5.62
CA ALA A 382 22.28 7.65 -6.38
C ALA A 382 23.44 8.11 -5.46
N VAL A 383 23.15 8.89 -4.43
CA VAL A 383 24.13 9.33 -3.41
C VAL A 383 24.73 8.12 -2.70
N HIS A 384 23.95 7.14 -2.29
CA HIS A 384 24.47 5.96 -1.59
C HIS A 384 25.41 5.08 -2.42
N ARG A 385 25.48 5.25 -3.74
CA ARG A 385 26.49 4.57 -4.58
C ARG A 385 27.90 5.13 -4.36
N VAL A 386 28.02 6.38 -3.94
CA VAL A 386 29.30 7.07 -3.73
C VAL A 386 29.51 7.52 -2.29
N TYR A 387 28.48 7.45 -1.49
CA TYR A 387 28.44 7.76 -0.06
C TYR A 387 27.67 6.64 0.68
N PRO A 388 28.26 5.43 0.78
CA PRO A 388 27.57 4.26 1.35
C PRO A 388 27.08 4.51 2.77
N ALA A 389 25.92 3.93 3.12
CA ALA A 389 25.39 3.99 4.50
C ALA A 389 26.36 3.34 5.49
N ASP A 390 26.99 2.19 5.16
CA ASP A 390 28.05 1.61 5.99
C ASP A 390 29.28 2.50 6.02
N ASN A 391 29.53 3.14 7.17
CA ASN A 391 30.65 4.06 7.34
C ASN A 391 32.04 3.40 7.32
N ALA A 392 32.12 2.07 7.41
CA ALA A 392 33.35 1.32 7.18
C ALA A 392 33.78 1.32 5.70
N LEU A 393 32.83 1.59 4.79
CA LEU A 393 33.13 1.69 3.36
C LEU A 393 33.59 3.12 3.00
N PRO A 394 34.53 3.26 2.03
CA PRO A 394 35.02 4.58 1.61
C PRO A 394 33.92 5.39 0.93
N ALA A 395 33.80 6.66 1.30
CA ALA A 395 32.98 7.63 0.59
C ALA A 395 33.83 8.38 -0.44
N LEU A 396 33.24 8.67 -1.60
CA LEU A 396 33.87 9.45 -2.68
C LEU A 396 33.51 10.93 -2.63
N VAL A 397 32.58 11.31 -1.78
CA VAL A 397 32.13 12.69 -1.49
C VAL A 397 32.06 12.90 0.01
N ASP A 398 32.14 14.14 0.46
CA ASP A 398 32.01 14.52 1.88
C ASP A 398 30.66 15.17 2.19
N ASP A 399 30.38 15.38 3.49
CA ASP A 399 29.14 15.98 3.99
C ASP A 399 28.90 17.37 3.37
N GLY A 400 29.94 18.19 3.21
CA GLY A 400 29.85 19.54 2.64
C GLY A 400 29.45 19.53 1.17
N GLN A 401 29.99 18.58 0.41
CA GLN A 401 29.62 18.37 -0.98
C GLN A 401 28.18 17.93 -1.11
N LEU A 402 27.70 17.03 -0.23
CA LEU A 402 26.30 16.61 -0.22
C LEU A 402 25.36 17.76 0.14
N MET A 403 25.66 18.53 1.19
CA MET A 403 24.81 19.64 1.62
C MET A 403 24.74 20.79 0.61
N SER A 404 25.75 20.91 -0.27
CA SER A 404 25.79 21.87 -1.38
C SER A 404 25.34 21.28 -2.74
N MET A 405 24.92 20.02 -2.77
CA MET A 405 24.49 19.30 -3.98
C MET A 405 23.34 20.01 -4.69
N ARG A 406 23.44 20.13 -6.00
CA ARG A 406 22.39 20.64 -6.88
C ARG A 406 21.75 19.48 -7.63
N ALA A 407 20.63 19.03 -7.15
CA ALA A 407 19.94 17.88 -7.72
C ALA A 407 18.45 18.17 -7.98
N PHE A 408 17.83 17.33 -8.79
CA PHE A 408 16.38 17.26 -8.96
C PHE A 408 15.96 15.79 -8.83
N ASP A 409 15.18 15.47 -7.82
CA ASP A 409 14.65 14.13 -7.58
C ASP A 409 13.27 13.97 -8.21
N LEU A 410 13.18 13.13 -9.24
CA LEU A 410 11.95 12.95 -10.03
C LEU A 410 10.88 12.20 -9.24
N GLY A 411 11.28 11.16 -8.49
CA GLY A 411 10.38 10.37 -7.66
C GLY A 411 9.77 11.20 -6.55
N LEU A 412 10.59 12.02 -5.89
CA LEU A 412 10.17 12.94 -4.86
C LEU A 412 9.25 14.05 -5.40
N ALA A 413 9.53 14.58 -6.60
CA ALA A 413 8.65 15.53 -7.28
C ALA A 413 7.28 14.90 -7.58
N GLY A 414 7.28 13.67 -8.11
CA GLY A 414 6.07 12.89 -8.33
C GLY A 414 5.26 12.64 -7.04
N TYR A 415 5.95 12.34 -5.94
CA TYR A 415 5.35 12.15 -4.63
C TYR A 415 4.71 13.43 -4.07
N VAL A 416 5.39 14.57 -4.16
CA VAL A 416 4.84 15.86 -3.71
C VAL A 416 3.60 16.25 -4.51
N LEU A 417 3.58 15.92 -5.81
CA LEU A 417 2.42 16.15 -6.68
C LEU A 417 1.26 15.20 -6.38
N ASN A 418 1.53 13.95 -6.04
CA ASN A 418 0.49 12.97 -5.69
C ASN A 418 1.05 11.86 -4.79
N SER A 419 0.91 12.02 -3.48
CA SER A 419 1.38 11.07 -2.46
C SER A 419 0.59 9.75 -2.39
N SER A 420 -0.42 9.56 -3.23
CA SER A 420 -1.26 8.34 -3.25
C SER A 420 -0.80 7.31 -4.28
N VAL A 421 0.22 7.61 -5.08
CA VAL A 421 0.81 6.68 -6.04
C VAL A 421 1.70 5.67 -5.32
N SER A 422 1.58 4.40 -5.67
CA SER A 422 2.33 3.32 -4.99
C SER A 422 3.82 3.29 -5.33
N GLU A 423 4.19 3.71 -6.54
CA GLU A 423 5.57 3.73 -7.03
C GLU A 423 5.77 4.85 -8.05
N TYR A 424 6.89 5.56 -7.95
CA TYR A 424 7.28 6.64 -8.85
C TYR A 424 8.38 6.14 -9.79
N THR A 425 7.97 5.45 -10.86
CA THR A 425 8.88 4.94 -11.90
C THR A 425 8.94 5.89 -13.10
N TYR A 426 9.98 5.74 -13.94
CA TYR A 426 10.06 6.50 -15.21
C TYR A 426 8.80 6.36 -16.06
N ASP A 427 8.24 5.15 -16.17
CA ASP A 427 7.04 4.91 -16.97
C ASP A 427 5.83 5.67 -16.43
N VAL A 428 5.63 5.68 -15.10
CA VAL A 428 4.55 6.42 -14.44
C VAL A 428 4.71 7.93 -14.65
N LEU A 429 5.92 8.44 -14.44
CA LEU A 429 6.18 9.89 -14.54
C LEU A 429 6.10 10.38 -15.99
N LEU A 430 6.67 9.62 -16.94
CA LEU A 430 6.59 9.94 -18.37
C LEU A 430 5.15 9.92 -18.88
N ASP A 431 4.39 8.88 -18.54
CA ASP A 431 2.98 8.78 -18.93
C ASP A 431 2.18 9.95 -18.36
N THR A 432 2.34 10.23 -17.07
CA THR A 432 1.54 11.25 -16.36
C THR A 432 1.86 12.67 -16.84
N TYR A 433 3.14 13.03 -17.00
CA TYR A 433 3.56 14.43 -17.20
C TYR A 433 3.97 14.77 -18.63
N MET A 434 4.25 13.77 -19.46
CA MET A 434 4.66 13.97 -20.86
C MET A 434 3.82 13.19 -21.87
N GLY A 435 2.98 12.25 -21.43
CA GLY A 435 2.27 11.30 -22.30
C GLY A 435 3.24 10.42 -23.11
N GLY A 436 4.44 10.19 -22.58
CA GLY A 436 5.55 9.48 -23.20
C GLY A 436 5.79 8.11 -22.60
N VAL A 437 6.72 7.37 -23.19
CA VAL A 437 7.22 6.09 -22.70
C VAL A 437 8.74 6.05 -22.83
N LEU A 438 9.40 5.22 -22.02
CA LEU A 438 10.83 4.99 -22.18
C LEU A 438 11.14 4.39 -23.56
N PRO A 439 12.23 4.83 -24.22
CA PRO A 439 12.75 4.16 -25.42
C PRO A 439 13.04 2.69 -25.16
N GLU A 440 12.79 1.83 -26.15
CA GLU A 440 13.14 0.41 -26.04
C GLU A 440 14.65 0.22 -25.90
N ALA A 441 15.08 -0.59 -24.95
CA ALA A 441 16.45 -0.91 -24.67
C ALA A 441 16.68 -2.42 -24.64
N LYS A 442 17.74 -2.87 -25.32
CA LYS A 442 18.13 -4.28 -25.40
C LYS A 442 19.33 -4.63 -24.52
N THR A 443 20.07 -3.62 -24.09
CA THR A 443 21.23 -3.75 -23.21
C THR A 443 21.08 -2.86 -21.99
N GLU A 444 21.84 -3.14 -20.93
CA GLU A 444 21.88 -2.31 -19.72
C GLU A 444 22.35 -0.88 -20.01
N GLU A 445 23.34 -0.72 -20.90
CA GLU A 445 23.80 0.61 -21.33
C GLU A 445 22.69 1.39 -22.06
N GLN A 446 21.95 0.76 -22.96
CA GLN A 446 20.82 1.40 -23.64
C GLN A 446 19.71 1.76 -22.66
N ARG A 447 19.46 0.91 -21.65
CA ARG A 447 18.49 1.18 -20.59
C ARG A 447 18.92 2.36 -19.75
N ALA A 448 20.20 2.39 -19.31
CA ALA A 448 20.76 3.51 -18.54
C ALA A 448 20.70 4.83 -19.34
N ALA A 449 21.07 4.80 -20.61
CA ALA A 449 21.01 5.97 -21.49
C ALA A 449 19.58 6.48 -21.70
N ALA A 450 18.62 5.58 -21.93
CA ALA A 450 17.20 5.92 -22.06
C ALA A 450 16.63 6.53 -20.78
N GLN A 451 16.96 5.95 -19.61
CA GLN A 451 16.54 6.47 -18.32
C GLN A 451 17.18 7.82 -17.99
N ALA A 452 18.46 8.03 -18.29
CA ALA A 452 19.13 9.31 -18.12
C ALA A 452 18.53 10.41 -19.01
N ALA A 453 18.20 10.08 -20.26
CA ALA A 453 17.52 10.99 -21.17
C ALA A 453 16.10 11.33 -20.65
N ALA A 454 15.37 10.34 -20.13
CA ALA A 454 14.07 10.55 -19.51
C ALA A 454 14.18 11.43 -18.26
N ALA A 455 15.21 11.21 -17.43
CA ALA A 455 15.44 12.02 -16.24
C ALA A 455 15.61 13.50 -16.62
N ARG A 456 16.43 13.79 -17.61
CA ARG A 456 16.61 15.16 -18.11
C ARG A 456 15.32 15.76 -18.69
N ALA A 457 14.57 14.99 -19.47
CA ALA A 457 13.35 15.44 -20.12
C ALA A 457 12.21 15.76 -19.13
N LEU A 458 12.10 15.02 -18.03
CA LEU A 458 11.05 15.17 -17.03
C LEU A 458 11.19 16.40 -16.13
N VAL A 459 12.39 16.98 -15.97
CA VAL A 459 12.63 18.13 -15.07
C VAL A 459 11.68 19.29 -15.38
N GLY A 460 11.61 19.73 -16.64
CA GLY A 460 10.77 20.86 -17.04
C GLY A 460 9.27 20.62 -16.80
N PRO A 461 8.69 19.50 -17.25
CA PRO A 461 7.30 19.14 -17.00
C PRO A 461 6.95 19.04 -15.50
N LEU A 462 7.78 18.39 -14.69
CA LEU A 462 7.56 18.27 -13.24
C LEU A 462 7.67 19.62 -12.53
N THR A 463 8.67 20.46 -12.89
CA THR A 463 8.78 21.82 -12.33
C THR A 463 7.53 22.65 -12.65
N ARG A 464 7.01 22.58 -13.88
CA ARG A 464 5.75 23.25 -14.20
C ARG A 464 4.58 22.72 -13.39
N ALA A 465 4.46 21.41 -13.27
CA ALA A 465 3.38 20.80 -12.49
C ALA A 465 3.45 21.21 -11.00
N LEU A 466 4.63 21.21 -10.40
CA LEU A 466 4.83 21.69 -9.02
C LEU A 466 4.37 23.14 -8.86
N LYS A 467 4.67 24.00 -9.83
CA LYS A 467 4.27 25.40 -9.84
C LYS A 467 2.77 25.56 -10.02
N ASP A 468 2.19 24.89 -11.00
CA ASP A 468 0.75 24.95 -11.31
C ASP A 468 -0.10 24.45 -10.12
N GLU A 469 0.42 23.47 -9.38
CA GLU A 469 -0.18 22.94 -8.15
C GLU A 469 0.15 23.77 -6.90
N GLY A 470 1.05 24.76 -6.95
CA GLY A 470 1.49 25.54 -5.79
C GLY A 470 2.22 24.72 -4.72
N SER A 471 2.88 23.63 -5.13
CA SER A 471 3.62 22.72 -4.26
C SER A 471 5.13 22.90 -4.32
N GLU A 472 5.61 23.99 -4.94
CA GLU A 472 7.05 24.31 -5.12
C GLU A 472 7.78 24.34 -3.77
N ARG A 473 7.19 24.99 -2.77
CA ARG A 473 7.81 25.12 -1.44
C ARG A 473 7.98 23.77 -0.75
N ALA A 474 6.98 22.90 -0.83
CA ALA A 474 7.07 21.55 -0.25
C ALA A 474 8.19 20.74 -0.88
N TYR A 475 8.43 20.91 -2.18
CA TYR A 475 9.48 20.21 -2.90
C TYR A 475 10.86 20.87 -2.74
N PHE A 476 11.03 22.14 -3.15
CA PHE A 476 12.34 22.77 -3.24
C PHE A 476 12.90 23.21 -1.90
N ASP A 477 12.04 23.63 -0.93
CA ASP A 477 12.51 24.17 0.34
C ASP A 477 12.52 23.12 1.46
N ILE A 478 11.73 22.03 1.33
CA ILE A 478 11.55 21.04 2.39
C ILE A 478 12.12 19.67 2.00
N ASP A 479 11.51 18.97 1.03
CA ASP A 479 11.86 17.57 0.76
C ASP A 479 13.20 17.43 0.04
N LEU A 480 13.42 18.15 -1.04
CA LEU A 480 14.65 18.01 -1.81
C LEU A 480 15.94 18.33 -1.01
N PRO A 481 15.99 19.42 -0.18
CA PRO A 481 17.16 19.67 0.67
C PRO A 481 17.38 18.63 1.77
N LEU A 482 16.33 17.91 2.17
CA LEU A 482 16.41 16.89 3.19
C LEU A 482 17.16 15.63 2.72
N VAL A 483 17.17 15.33 1.41
CA VAL A 483 17.86 14.17 0.85
C VAL A 483 19.31 14.05 1.33
N ALA A 484 20.05 15.15 1.35
CA ALA A 484 21.44 15.18 1.83
C ALA A 484 21.53 14.89 3.34
N VAL A 485 20.64 15.48 4.14
CA VAL A 485 20.58 15.25 5.59
C VAL A 485 20.30 13.78 5.89
N LEU A 486 19.34 13.19 5.19
CA LEU A 486 19.00 11.76 5.38
C LEU A 486 20.17 10.85 4.98
N ALA A 487 20.87 11.13 3.89
CA ALA A 487 22.04 10.35 3.49
C ALA A 487 23.16 10.42 4.57
N ILE A 488 23.39 11.60 5.16
CA ILE A 488 24.34 11.78 6.26
C ILE A 488 23.91 11.03 7.51
N MET A 489 22.62 11.09 7.88
CA MET A 489 22.06 10.35 9.01
C MET A 489 22.16 8.84 8.81
N GLU A 490 21.79 8.34 7.63
CA GLU A 490 21.86 6.92 7.28
C GLU A 490 23.30 6.42 7.35
N ARG A 491 24.30 7.19 6.87
CA ARG A 491 25.72 6.84 7.02
C ARG A 491 26.23 6.95 8.45
N THR A 492 25.73 7.90 9.22
CA THR A 492 26.09 8.04 10.64
C THR A 492 25.68 6.79 11.43
N GLY A 493 24.47 6.32 11.21
CA GLY A 493 23.92 5.15 11.88
C GLY A 493 23.72 5.33 13.39
N ALA A 494 23.21 4.32 14.06
CA ALA A 494 22.97 4.27 15.49
C ALA A 494 23.80 3.17 16.16
N ALA A 495 24.45 3.48 17.27
CA ALA A 495 25.22 2.51 18.04
C ALA A 495 24.31 1.73 19.01
N ILE A 496 24.55 0.43 19.11
CA ILE A 496 23.77 -0.46 20.01
C ILE A 496 24.66 -1.26 20.92
N ASP A 497 24.22 -1.42 22.19
CA ASP A 497 24.84 -2.32 23.17
C ASP A 497 24.38 -3.76 22.93
N VAL A 498 25.19 -4.52 22.19
CA VAL A 498 24.94 -5.92 21.85
C VAL A 498 24.90 -6.82 23.09
N ALA A 499 25.71 -6.52 24.11
CA ALA A 499 25.75 -7.32 25.31
C ALA A 499 24.44 -7.19 26.11
N ARG A 500 23.95 -5.94 26.23
CA ARG A 500 22.67 -5.66 26.85
C ARG A 500 21.50 -6.26 26.07
N LEU A 501 21.52 -6.19 24.74
CA LEU A 501 20.53 -6.85 23.87
C LEU A 501 20.53 -8.38 24.07
N ALA A 502 21.69 -9.01 24.18
CA ALA A 502 21.79 -10.44 24.42
C ALA A 502 21.21 -10.85 25.81
N GLN A 503 21.46 -10.05 26.85
CA GLN A 503 20.87 -10.28 28.17
C GLN A 503 19.34 -10.12 28.13
N LEU A 504 18.85 -9.06 27.48
CA LEU A 504 17.42 -8.84 27.26
C LEU A 504 16.79 -9.98 26.46
N GLY A 505 17.49 -10.50 25.46
CA GLY A 505 17.07 -11.63 24.66
C GLY A 505 16.91 -12.93 25.45
N ALA A 506 17.84 -13.20 26.40
CA ALA A 506 17.78 -14.35 27.27
C ALA A 506 16.59 -14.27 28.23
N SER A 507 16.45 -13.15 28.95
CA SER A 507 15.34 -12.95 29.90
C SER A 507 13.97 -12.95 29.24
N THR A 508 13.86 -12.34 28.03
CA THR A 508 12.62 -12.36 27.24
C THR A 508 12.31 -13.78 26.75
N GLY A 509 13.33 -14.53 26.35
CA GLY A 509 13.16 -15.93 25.97
C GLY A 509 12.59 -16.78 27.10
N GLU A 510 13.11 -16.63 28.31
CA GLU A 510 12.60 -17.31 29.50
C GLU A 510 11.13 -16.93 29.80
N GLU A 511 10.78 -15.63 29.69
CA GLU A 511 9.39 -15.17 29.90
C GLU A 511 8.44 -15.75 28.83
N ILE A 512 8.86 -15.79 27.55
CA ILE A 512 8.08 -16.37 26.46
C ILE A 512 7.82 -17.86 26.70
N GLU A 513 8.83 -18.63 27.11
CA GLU A 513 8.67 -20.06 27.43
C GLU A 513 7.78 -20.28 28.64
N GLY A 514 7.88 -19.42 29.65
CA GLY A 514 6.99 -19.45 30.81
C GLY A 514 5.53 -19.18 30.44
N LEU A 515 5.28 -18.18 29.59
CA LEU A 515 3.94 -17.89 29.07
C LEU A 515 3.40 -19.03 28.22
N ARG A 516 4.24 -19.64 27.38
CA ARG A 516 3.87 -20.80 26.56
C ARG A 516 3.43 -21.97 27.41
N ALA A 517 4.15 -22.28 28.49
CA ALA A 517 3.81 -23.34 29.41
C ALA A 517 2.45 -23.08 30.08
N GLN A 518 2.19 -21.84 30.55
CA GLN A 518 0.91 -21.46 31.15
C GLN A 518 -0.26 -21.55 30.13
N ILE A 519 -0.01 -21.12 28.89
CA ILE A 519 -0.99 -21.22 27.80
C ILE A 519 -1.36 -22.68 27.53
N PHE A 520 -0.37 -23.58 27.50
CA PHE A 520 -0.60 -25.03 27.30
C PHE A 520 -1.32 -25.68 28.49
N GLU A 521 -0.99 -25.27 29.70
CA GLU A 521 -1.70 -25.74 30.90
C GLU A 521 -3.18 -25.36 30.85
N LEU A 522 -3.50 -24.10 30.56
CA LEU A 522 -4.89 -23.62 30.42
C LEU A 522 -5.63 -24.21 29.22
N ALA A 523 -4.92 -24.51 28.14
CA ALA A 523 -5.49 -25.16 26.95
C ALA A 523 -5.69 -26.69 27.13
N GLY A 524 -5.03 -27.29 28.12
CA GLY A 524 -5.01 -28.73 28.35
C GLY A 524 -4.23 -29.54 27.32
N GLN A 525 -3.52 -28.87 26.40
CA GLN A 525 -2.72 -29.49 25.34
C GLN A 525 -1.71 -28.51 24.73
N GLU A 526 -0.65 -29.05 24.14
CA GLU A 526 0.29 -28.27 23.34
C GLU A 526 -0.28 -27.95 21.95
N PHE A 527 0.01 -26.75 21.44
CA PHE A 527 -0.36 -26.31 20.11
C PHE A 527 0.55 -25.16 19.64
N ASN A 528 0.51 -24.83 18.36
CA ASN A 528 1.25 -23.67 17.87
C ASN A 528 0.46 -22.36 18.17
N VAL A 529 0.91 -21.61 19.18
CA VAL A 529 0.30 -20.35 19.63
C VAL A 529 0.30 -19.28 18.53
N ASP A 530 1.27 -19.32 17.60
CA ASP A 530 1.37 -18.39 16.48
C ASP A 530 0.43 -18.75 15.31
N SER A 531 -0.19 -19.94 15.34
CA SER A 531 -1.17 -20.35 14.34
C SER A 531 -2.56 -19.83 14.67
N PRO A 532 -3.12 -18.84 13.93
CA PRO A 532 -4.48 -18.34 14.20
C PRO A 532 -5.54 -19.42 14.14
N LYS A 533 -5.30 -20.46 13.31
CA LYS A 533 -6.23 -21.58 13.15
C LYS A 533 -6.23 -22.50 14.38
N GLN A 534 -5.06 -22.86 14.91
CA GLN A 534 -4.95 -23.70 16.10
C GLN A 534 -5.42 -22.95 17.33
N LEU A 535 -5.01 -21.70 17.49
CA LEU A 535 -5.49 -20.85 18.58
C LEU A 535 -7.01 -20.68 18.54
N GLY A 536 -7.59 -20.45 17.35
CA GLY A 536 -9.05 -20.37 17.19
C GLY A 536 -9.76 -21.66 17.59
N HIS A 537 -9.22 -22.82 17.25
CA HIS A 537 -9.72 -24.12 17.70
C HIS A 537 -9.71 -24.24 19.24
N ILE A 538 -8.59 -23.88 19.87
CA ILE A 538 -8.48 -23.90 21.33
C ILE A 538 -9.52 -22.97 21.99
N LEU A 539 -9.59 -21.72 21.55
CA LEU A 539 -10.46 -20.71 22.18
C LEU A 539 -11.95 -21.04 22.02
N PHE A 540 -12.37 -21.44 20.81
CA PHE A 540 -13.79 -21.51 20.47
C PHE A 540 -14.38 -22.92 20.47
N GLU A 541 -13.56 -23.96 20.28
CA GLU A 541 -14.04 -25.35 20.23
C GLU A 541 -13.62 -26.14 21.46
N VAL A 542 -12.41 -25.94 22.01
CA VAL A 542 -11.96 -26.65 23.23
C VAL A 542 -12.46 -25.95 24.48
N LEU A 543 -12.20 -24.64 24.61
CA LEU A 543 -12.62 -23.84 25.78
C LEU A 543 -14.05 -23.32 25.69
N GLY A 544 -14.69 -23.41 24.52
CA GLY A 544 -16.08 -22.98 24.30
C GLY A 544 -16.33 -21.48 24.49
N LEU A 545 -15.32 -20.64 24.31
CA LEU A 545 -15.48 -19.20 24.47
C LEU A 545 -16.37 -18.60 23.35
N PRO A 546 -17.10 -17.48 23.60
CA PRO A 546 -18.03 -16.92 22.64
C PRO A 546 -17.33 -16.38 21.39
N ALA A 547 -17.66 -16.91 20.20
CA ALA A 547 -17.12 -16.47 18.92
C ALA A 547 -17.84 -15.21 18.43
N ARG A 548 -17.25 -14.03 18.61
CA ARG A 548 -17.85 -12.74 18.22
C ARG A 548 -17.61 -12.36 16.75
N LYS A 549 -16.59 -12.92 16.10
CA LYS A 549 -16.22 -12.58 14.72
C LYS A 549 -15.68 -13.79 13.96
N ARG A 550 -16.28 -14.09 12.82
CA ARG A 550 -15.75 -15.07 11.85
C ARG A 550 -15.21 -14.37 10.63
N THR A 551 -14.10 -14.86 10.10
CA THR A 551 -13.52 -14.46 8.82
C THR A 551 -13.75 -15.57 7.79
N GLN A 552 -13.48 -15.29 6.52
CA GLN A 552 -13.54 -16.34 5.47
C GLN A 552 -12.58 -17.52 5.73
N ARG A 553 -11.57 -17.33 6.59
CA ARG A 553 -10.57 -18.36 6.95
C ARG A 553 -10.85 -19.04 8.29
N GLY A 554 -11.97 -18.76 8.95
CA GLY A 554 -12.34 -19.31 10.26
C GLY A 554 -12.53 -18.24 11.34
N TYR A 555 -12.32 -18.61 12.60
CA TYR A 555 -12.45 -17.71 13.73
C TYR A 555 -11.36 -16.62 13.72
N SER A 556 -11.72 -15.37 13.98
CA SER A 556 -10.75 -14.29 14.17
C SER A 556 -10.10 -14.42 15.55
N THR A 557 -8.77 -14.32 15.58
CA THR A 557 -7.94 -14.24 16.80
C THR A 557 -7.15 -12.93 16.81
N ASP A 558 -7.73 -11.85 16.26
CA ASP A 558 -7.12 -10.52 16.27
C ASP A 558 -7.05 -9.97 17.71
N ALA A 559 -6.19 -8.96 17.91
CA ALA A 559 -5.94 -8.39 19.23
C ALA A 559 -7.22 -7.84 19.90
N LYS A 560 -8.19 -7.36 19.11
CA LYS A 560 -9.46 -6.86 19.64
C LYS A 560 -10.31 -8.00 20.18
N VAL A 561 -10.42 -9.09 19.42
CA VAL A 561 -11.17 -10.29 19.86
C VAL A 561 -10.53 -10.89 21.11
N LEU A 562 -9.19 -10.97 21.14
CA LEU A 562 -8.48 -11.49 22.31
C LEU A 562 -8.65 -10.60 23.54
N LYS A 563 -8.64 -9.26 23.39
CA LYS A 563 -8.90 -8.31 24.50
C LYS A 563 -10.31 -8.50 25.08
N ASP A 564 -11.31 -8.61 24.21
CA ASP A 564 -12.69 -8.85 24.63
C ASP A 564 -12.85 -10.22 25.36
N LEU A 565 -12.09 -11.23 24.94
CA LEU A 565 -12.10 -12.56 25.57
C LEU A 565 -11.27 -12.61 26.86
N ALA A 566 -10.29 -11.74 27.03
CA ALA A 566 -9.48 -11.64 28.23
C ALA A 566 -10.30 -11.21 29.47
N GLU A 567 -11.44 -10.56 29.29
CA GLU A 567 -12.39 -10.26 30.36
C GLU A 567 -13.13 -11.52 30.89
N ILE A 568 -13.11 -12.60 30.10
CA ILE A 568 -13.88 -13.82 30.39
C ILE A 568 -12.97 -14.98 30.78
N HIS A 569 -11.76 -15.06 30.23
CA HIS A 569 -10.83 -16.15 30.44
C HIS A 569 -9.37 -15.66 30.39
N GLU A 570 -8.50 -16.26 31.19
CA GLU A 570 -7.11 -15.84 31.35
C GLU A 570 -6.24 -16.12 30.10
N LEU A 571 -6.47 -17.22 29.38
CA LEU A 571 -5.66 -17.63 28.23
C LEU A 571 -5.53 -16.55 27.13
N PRO A 572 -6.57 -15.82 26.70
CA PRO A 572 -6.43 -14.72 25.72
C PRO A 572 -5.48 -13.60 26.16
N ALA A 573 -5.44 -13.28 27.47
CA ALA A 573 -4.51 -12.26 28.01
C ALA A 573 -3.07 -12.74 27.90
N LEU A 574 -2.80 -14.02 28.27
CA LEU A 574 -1.47 -14.62 28.12
C LEU A 574 -1.03 -14.68 26.65
N VAL A 575 -1.94 -15.01 25.72
CA VAL A 575 -1.65 -15.01 24.29
C VAL A 575 -1.33 -13.60 23.77
N LEU A 576 -2.02 -12.57 24.24
CA LEU A 576 -1.70 -11.19 23.88
C LEU A 576 -0.29 -10.82 24.34
N ARG A 577 0.06 -11.16 25.59
CA ARG A 577 1.40 -10.91 26.16
C ARG A 577 2.47 -11.70 25.42
N TYR A 578 2.23 -12.99 25.16
CA TYR A 578 3.12 -13.84 24.36
C TYR A 578 3.40 -13.23 22.99
N ARG A 579 2.36 -12.85 22.26
CA ARG A 579 2.51 -12.25 20.92
C ARG A 579 3.26 -10.92 20.94
N GLU A 580 3.01 -10.07 21.95
CA GLU A 580 3.76 -8.84 22.13
C GLU A 580 5.25 -9.10 22.27
N LEU A 581 5.64 -9.99 23.21
CA LEU A 581 7.02 -10.32 23.47
C LEU A 581 7.70 -11.04 22.30
N ALA A 582 7.03 -12.00 21.69
CA ALA A 582 7.56 -12.74 20.53
C ALA A 582 7.81 -11.80 19.34
N LYS A 583 6.89 -10.88 19.09
CA LYS A 583 7.05 -9.88 18.03
C LYS A 583 8.23 -8.95 18.32
N ILE A 584 8.32 -8.41 19.52
CA ILE A 584 9.40 -7.50 19.91
C ILE A 584 10.75 -8.21 19.85
N LYS A 585 10.82 -9.44 20.37
CA LYS A 585 12.04 -10.25 20.34
C LYS A 585 12.51 -10.48 18.90
N SER A 586 11.64 -10.96 18.03
CA SER A 586 12.00 -11.25 16.64
C SER A 586 12.32 -9.99 15.82
N THR A 587 11.59 -8.88 16.05
CA THR A 587 11.72 -7.66 15.24
C THR A 587 12.93 -6.81 15.65
N TYR A 588 13.26 -6.77 16.93
CA TYR A 588 14.32 -5.89 17.45
C TYR A 588 15.46 -6.65 18.14
N ILE A 589 15.17 -7.47 19.15
CA ILE A 589 16.23 -8.03 19.99
C ILE A 589 17.13 -8.97 19.20
N ASP A 590 16.54 -9.87 18.42
CA ASP A 590 17.28 -10.86 17.61
C ASP A 590 17.75 -10.28 16.27
N ALA A 591 17.04 -9.25 15.75
CA ALA A 591 17.32 -8.68 14.44
C ALA A 591 18.42 -7.61 14.48
N LEU A 592 18.36 -6.64 15.41
CA LEU A 592 19.30 -5.53 15.48
C LEU A 592 20.78 -5.95 15.48
N PRO A 593 21.21 -6.97 16.26
CA PRO A 593 22.62 -7.42 16.22
C PRO A 593 23.06 -7.96 14.86
N ARG A 594 22.12 -8.49 14.05
CA ARG A 594 22.40 -9.05 12.71
C ARG A 594 22.41 -7.96 11.63
N MET A 595 21.75 -6.84 11.89
CA MET A 595 21.66 -5.70 10.97
C MET A 595 22.84 -4.74 11.10
N ARG A 596 23.78 -5.00 12.00
CA ARG A 596 24.99 -4.19 12.15
C ARG A 596 25.84 -4.28 10.89
N ALA A 597 26.25 -3.13 10.39
CA ALA A 597 27.18 -3.01 9.28
C ALA A 597 28.64 -3.20 9.70
N GLY A 598 29.57 -2.99 8.78
CA GLY A 598 31.02 -3.17 8.98
C GLY A 598 31.61 -2.27 10.05
N ASP A 599 31.04 -1.08 10.26
CA ASP A 599 31.42 -0.14 11.34
C ASP A 599 30.83 -0.50 12.70
N GLY A 600 30.01 -1.52 12.77
CA GLY A 600 29.37 -1.99 14.00
C GLY A 600 28.10 -1.26 14.40
N ARG A 601 27.58 -0.37 13.58
CA ARG A 601 26.35 0.39 13.79
C ARG A 601 25.19 -0.18 12.99
N VAL A 602 23.98 0.27 13.30
CA VAL A 602 22.75 -0.04 12.57
C VAL A 602 22.37 1.18 11.73
N HIS A 603 22.21 0.97 10.43
CA HIS A 603 21.90 2.03 9.45
C HIS A 603 20.46 1.84 8.95
N SER A 604 19.54 2.56 9.57
CA SER A 604 18.14 2.57 9.16
C SER A 604 17.95 3.44 7.93
N SER A 605 17.09 3.02 6.99
CA SER A 605 16.70 3.83 5.86
C SER A 605 15.54 4.74 6.23
N PHE A 606 15.63 6.04 5.94
CA PHE A 606 14.56 7.02 6.14
C PHE A 606 13.91 7.38 4.81
N ASN A 607 12.67 6.95 4.61
CA ASN A 607 11.97 7.05 3.34
C ASN A 607 11.01 8.25 3.33
N GLU A 608 11.10 9.10 2.31
CA GLU A 608 10.29 10.31 2.16
C GLU A 608 8.97 10.05 1.42
N THR A 609 8.90 9.03 0.56
CA THR A 609 7.82 8.80 -0.40
C THR A 609 6.81 7.72 0.01
N VAL A 610 6.92 7.16 1.23
CA VAL A 610 6.10 6.03 1.68
C VAL A 610 4.80 6.46 2.35
N THR A 611 4.83 7.53 3.15
CA THR A 611 3.63 7.99 3.87
C THR A 611 2.84 8.99 3.03
N THR A 612 1.52 8.95 3.09
CA THR A 612 0.68 9.93 2.40
C THR A 612 0.56 11.28 3.13
N THR A 613 1.18 11.41 4.30
CA THR A 613 1.07 12.59 5.17
C THR A 613 2.25 13.55 5.09
N GLY A 614 3.34 13.17 4.41
CA GLY A 614 4.60 13.91 4.42
C GLY A 614 5.58 13.47 5.51
N ARG A 615 5.15 12.64 6.47
CA ARG A 615 6.05 12.10 7.51
C ARG A 615 7.08 11.16 6.88
N LEU A 616 8.28 11.12 7.44
CA LEU A 616 9.28 10.10 7.14
C LEU A 616 8.79 8.74 7.63
N SER A 617 9.18 7.69 6.95
CA SER A 617 9.10 6.33 7.48
C SER A 617 10.50 5.73 7.59
N SER A 618 10.70 4.86 8.56
CA SER A 618 11.97 4.18 8.79
C SER A 618 11.83 2.69 8.46
N SER A 619 12.83 2.12 7.81
CA SER A 619 12.89 0.68 7.50
C SER A 619 14.31 0.14 7.66
N ASP A 620 14.42 -1.15 7.86
CA ASP A 620 15.65 -1.93 7.88
C ASP A 620 16.75 -1.45 8.86
N PRO A 621 16.43 -1.25 10.16
CA PRO A 621 15.20 -1.53 10.90
C PRO A 621 14.25 -0.34 11.02
N ASN A 622 12.95 -0.59 11.28
CA ASN A 622 12.03 0.48 11.62
C ASN A 622 12.21 0.94 13.08
N LEU A 623 12.98 2.01 13.27
CA LEU A 623 13.26 2.59 14.60
C LEU A 623 12.09 3.39 15.17
N GLN A 624 11.22 3.94 14.29
CA GLN A 624 10.07 4.75 14.68
C GLN A 624 8.96 3.94 15.37
N ASN A 625 8.96 2.61 15.21
CA ASN A 625 7.97 1.70 15.78
C ASN A 625 8.42 1.04 17.11
N ILE A 626 9.58 1.42 17.66
CA ILE A 626 10.00 0.95 18.98
C ILE A 626 9.09 1.60 20.04
N PRO A 627 8.33 0.80 20.84
CA PRO A 627 7.34 1.35 21.76
C PRO A 627 7.98 2.25 22.82
N VAL A 628 7.41 3.44 23.04
CA VAL A 628 7.91 4.39 24.04
C VAL A 628 7.34 4.10 25.44
N ARG A 629 6.03 3.78 25.49
CA ARG A 629 5.26 3.73 26.74
C ARG A 629 5.31 2.39 27.47
N THR A 630 5.76 1.32 26.80
CA THR A 630 5.87 0.01 27.44
C THR A 630 7.23 -0.15 28.11
N GLN A 631 7.25 -0.84 29.26
CA GLN A 631 8.50 -1.16 29.95
C GLN A 631 9.50 -1.87 29.01
N PHE A 632 8.98 -2.72 28.14
CA PHE A 632 9.78 -3.49 27.21
C PHE A 632 10.41 -2.62 26.11
N GLY A 633 9.65 -1.70 25.53
CA GLY A 633 10.16 -0.74 24.57
C GLY A 633 11.24 0.15 25.18
N ARG A 634 11.06 0.55 26.45
CA ARG A 634 12.08 1.27 27.22
C ARG A 634 13.39 0.48 27.32
N HIS A 635 13.33 -0.83 27.65
CA HIS A 635 14.53 -1.69 27.71
C HIS A 635 15.23 -1.81 26.34
N ILE A 636 14.49 -1.77 25.21
CA ILE A 636 15.11 -1.75 23.88
C ILE A 636 15.80 -0.40 23.64
N ARG A 637 15.15 0.72 23.96
CA ARG A 637 15.74 2.06 23.83
C ARG A 637 16.96 2.25 24.74
N GLU A 638 17.02 1.58 25.88
CA GLU A 638 18.22 1.53 26.74
C GLU A 638 19.42 0.84 26.07
N CYS A 639 19.20 0.05 25.03
CA CYS A 639 20.27 -0.57 24.24
C CYS A 639 20.85 0.35 23.17
N PHE A 640 20.22 1.52 22.87
CA PHE A 640 20.77 2.52 21.98
C PHE A 640 21.64 3.48 22.80
N ILE A 641 22.91 3.57 22.43
CA ILE A 641 23.97 4.28 23.14
C ILE A 641 24.60 5.34 22.23
N PRO A 642 25.30 6.35 22.77
CA PRO A 642 26.08 7.29 22.00
C PRO A 642 27.11 6.59 21.12
N LEU A 643 27.51 7.26 20.02
CA LEU A 643 28.44 6.70 19.02
C LEU A 643 29.82 6.38 19.61
N GLU A 644 30.27 7.17 20.58
CA GLU A 644 31.62 7.08 21.15
C GLU A 644 31.60 7.29 22.67
N PRO A 645 32.59 6.72 23.41
CA PRO A 645 32.76 7.01 24.82
C PRO A 645 33.01 8.52 25.07
N GLY A 646 32.40 9.08 26.10
CA GLY A 646 32.48 10.53 26.41
C GLY A 646 31.48 11.36 25.59
N CYS A 647 30.51 10.70 24.99
CA CYS A 647 29.34 11.32 24.38
C CYS A 647 28.07 10.98 25.18
N LYS A 648 27.05 11.82 25.01
CA LYS A 648 25.68 11.60 25.49
C LYS A 648 24.72 11.37 24.32
N PHE A 649 23.65 10.70 24.61
CA PHE A 649 22.47 10.67 23.77
C PHE A 649 21.64 11.91 24.10
N LEU A 650 21.33 12.76 23.11
CA LEU A 650 20.50 13.94 23.30
C LEU A 650 19.23 13.76 22.47
N SER A 651 18.08 13.90 23.11
CA SER A 651 16.76 13.87 22.47
C SER A 651 16.13 15.26 22.55
N ALA A 652 15.57 15.71 21.43
CA ALA A 652 14.86 16.98 21.32
C ALA A 652 13.47 16.71 20.69
N ASP A 653 12.40 16.86 21.45
CA ASP A 653 11.03 16.55 21.05
C ASP A 653 10.15 17.81 21.05
N TYR A 654 9.31 17.97 20.04
CA TYR A 654 8.34 19.06 19.99
C TYR A 654 7.20 18.84 21.01
N SER A 655 7.02 19.79 21.87
CA SER A 655 5.95 19.79 22.85
C SER A 655 4.59 20.09 22.20
N GLN A 656 3.78 19.06 21.99
CA GLN A 656 2.39 19.14 21.52
C GLN A 656 2.22 19.87 20.16
N ILE A 657 3.10 19.64 19.20
CA ILE A 657 3.15 20.39 17.93
C ILE A 657 1.80 20.38 17.19
N GLU A 658 1.11 19.24 17.11
CA GLU A 658 -0.16 19.13 16.38
C GLU A 658 -1.27 20.00 17.02
N LEU A 659 -1.29 20.12 18.33
CA LEU A 659 -2.23 20.99 19.05
C LEU A 659 -1.89 22.47 18.88
N ARG A 660 -0.61 22.82 18.84
CA ARG A 660 -0.14 24.19 18.54
C ARG A 660 -0.47 24.57 17.10
N LEU A 661 -0.34 23.63 16.16
CA LEU A 661 -0.77 23.83 14.78
C LEU A 661 -2.29 23.99 14.66
N LEU A 662 -3.08 23.24 15.43
CA LEU A 662 -4.53 23.43 15.49
C LEU A 662 -4.88 24.83 16.00
N ALA A 663 -4.17 25.33 17.04
CA ALA A 663 -4.35 26.70 17.54
C ALA A 663 -3.99 27.76 16.49
N HIS A 664 -2.88 27.57 15.78
CA HIS A 664 -2.43 28.46 14.72
C HIS A 664 -3.42 28.53 13.56
N LEU A 665 -3.81 27.35 13.05
CA LEU A 665 -4.65 27.24 11.84
C LEU A 665 -6.08 27.66 12.10
N SER A 666 -6.67 27.24 13.23
CA SER A 666 -8.04 27.65 13.59
C SER A 666 -8.13 29.10 14.04
N GLY A 667 -7.05 29.65 14.60
CA GLY A 667 -7.07 30.99 15.20
C GLY A 667 -8.02 31.11 16.39
N ASP A 668 -8.42 30.00 17.02
CA ASP A 668 -9.30 29.97 18.18
C ASP A 668 -8.65 30.75 19.35
N GLU A 669 -9.29 31.85 19.77
CA GLU A 669 -8.71 32.76 20.78
C GLU A 669 -8.40 32.05 22.11
N ALA A 670 -9.30 31.15 22.53
CA ALA A 670 -9.12 30.42 23.78
C ALA A 670 -7.95 29.43 23.70
N LEU A 671 -7.77 28.81 22.55
CA LEU A 671 -6.68 27.87 22.30
C LEU A 671 -5.33 28.62 22.19
N VAL A 672 -5.30 29.73 21.44
CA VAL A 672 -4.11 30.58 21.29
C VAL A 672 -3.69 31.14 22.66
N GLN A 673 -4.64 31.64 23.45
CA GLN A 673 -4.37 32.16 24.80
C GLN A 673 -3.81 31.07 25.72
N ALA A 674 -4.34 29.86 25.69
CA ALA A 674 -3.86 28.75 26.51
C ALA A 674 -2.38 28.43 26.23
N PHE A 675 -1.95 28.42 24.96
CA PHE A 675 -0.56 28.16 24.59
C PHE A 675 0.38 29.36 24.83
N THR A 676 -0.11 30.58 24.73
CA THR A 676 0.72 31.81 24.96
C THR A 676 0.89 32.15 26.44
N SER A 677 -0.04 31.75 27.30
CA SER A 677 0.02 32.01 28.76
C SER A 677 0.97 31.08 29.52
N GLY A 678 1.48 30.01 28.86
CA GLY A 678 2.30 29.00 29.54
C GLY A 678 1.55 28.10 30.53
N ALA A 679 0.20 28.13 30.53
CA ALA A 679 -0.62 27.28 31.38
C ALA A 679 -0.65 25.82 30.85
N ASP A 680 -0.89 24.86 31.76
CA ASP A 680 -1.13 23.48 31.37
C ASP A 680 -2.39 23.39 30.49
N PHE A 681 -2.16 23.21 29.21
CA PHE A 681 -3.22 23.15 28.20
C PHE A 681 -4.28 22.08 28.51
N HIS A 682 -3.87 20.89 28.94
CA HIS A 682 -4.81 19.80 29.24
C HIS A 682 -5.63 20.10 30.51
N ALA A 683 -5.00 20.73 31.50
CA ALA A 683 -5.70 21.19 32.69
C ALA A 683 -6.66 22.35 32.37
N SER A 684 -6.28 23.28 31.52
CA SER A 684 -7.13 24.36 31.01
C SER A 684 -8.36 23.83 30.26
N THR A 685 -8.16 22.86 29.35
CA THR A 685 -9.28 22.18 28.68
C THR A 685 -10.17 21.44 29.65
N ALA A 686 -9.59 20.70 30.62
CA ALA A 686 -10.35 19.98 31.64
C ALA A 686 -11.20 20.93 32.49
N SER A 687 -10.63 22.03 32.95
CA SER A 687 -11.32 23.05 33.71
C SER A 687 -12.61 23.54 33.01
N ARG A 688 -12.52 23.79 31.72
CA ARG A 688 -13.63 24.31 30.92
C ARG A 688 -14.63 23.21 30.51
N VAL A 689 -14.15 22.01 30.12
CA VAL A 689 -15.02 20.89 29.72
C VAL A 689 -15.79 20.31 30.91
N PHE A 690 -15.19 20.26 32.09
CA PHE A 690 -15.82 19.75 33.31
C PHE A 690 -16.42 20.83 34.21
N ASP A 691 -16.30 22.11 33.86
CA ASP A 691 -16.79 23.28 34.61
C ASP A 691 -16.26 23.28 36.05
N VAL A 692 -14.95 23.10 36.22
CA VAL A 692 -14.25 23.12 37.53
C VAL A 692 -13.10 24.13 37.47
N PRO A 693 -12.79 24.83 38.60
CA PRO A 693 -11.61 25.66 38.65
C PRO A 693 -10.33 24.92 38.30
N ILE A 694 -9.37 25.57 37.64
CA ILE A 694 -8.16 24.92 37.13
C ILE A 694 -7.31 24.27 38.22
N ASP A 695 -7.30 24.85 39.41
CA ASP A 695 -6.62 24.35 40.61
C ASP A 695 -7.33 23.15 41.28
N GLN A 696 -8.55 22.84 40.87
CA GLN A 696 -9.34 21.70 41.32
C GLN A 696 -9.43 20.58 40.27
N VAL A 697 -8.80 20.74 39.13
CA VAL A 697 -8.77 19.72 38.10
C VAL A 697 -8.04 18.48 38.61
N THR A 698 -8.74 17.33 38.61
CA THR A 698 -8.14 16.08 39.04
C THR A 698 -7.23 15.50 37.95
N PRO A 699 -6.25 14.63 38.28
CA PRO A 699 -5.42 13.93 37.28
C PRO A 699 -6.24 13.12 36.29
N GLU A 700 -7.37 12.56 36.73
CA GLU A 700 -8.29 11.83 35.86
C GLU A 700 -8.97 12.73 34.83
N GLN A 701 -9.50 13.88 35.29
CA GLN A 701 -10.13 14.87 34.39
C GLN A 701 -9.11 15.41 33.39
N ARG A 702 -7.88 15.71 33.84
CA ARG A 702 -6.79 16.12 32.98
C ARG A 702 -6.46 15.05 31.92
N SER A 703 -6.42 13.77 32.31
CA SER A 703 -6.19 12.63 31.39
C SER A 703 -7.31 12.47 30.37
N ARG A 704 -8.57 12.61 30.80
CA ARG A 704 -9.73 12.57 29.91
C ARG A 704 -9.72 13.74 28.92
N ALA A 705 -9.40 14.96 29.37
CA ALA A 705 -9.24 16.12 28.51
C ALA A 705 -8.10 15.94 27.50
N LYS A 706 -6.99 15.33 27.91
CA LYS A 706 -5.89 14.96 27.00
C LYS A 706 -6.38 14.04 25.88
N ALA A 707 -7.19 13.03 26.19
CA ALA A 707 -7.75 12.12 25.19
C ALA A 707 -8.73 12.85 24.25
N VAL A 708 -9.52 13.81 24.75
CA VAL A 708 -10.40 14.64 23.90
C VAL A 708 -9.57 15.52 22.97
N ASN A 709 -8.57 16.23 23.49
CA ASN A 709 -7.70 17.12 22.72
C ASN A 709 -7.06 16.40 21.53
N PHE A 710 -6.44 15.25 21.76
CA PHE A 710 -5.85 14.45 20.68
C PHE A 710 -6.91 13.81 19.79
N GLY A 711 -8.03 13.36 20.39
CA GLY A 711 -9.13 12.79 19.61
C GLY A 711 -9.67 13.77 18.56
N ILE A 712 -9.80 15.05 18.91
CA ILE A 712 -10.27 16.11 17.99
C ILE A 712 -9.28 16.31 16.84
N VAL A 713 -7.97 16.41 17.13
CA VAL A 713 -6.93 16.53 16.08
C VAL A 713 -7.01 15.38 15.08
N TYR A 714 -7.27 14.16 15.55
CA TYR A 714 -7.37 12.98 14.69
C TYR A 714 -8.79 12.74 14.12
N GLY A 715 -9.72 13.69 14.28
CA GLY A 715 -11.10 13.55 13.81
C GLY A 715 -11.86 12.39 14.45
N GLN A 716 -11.49 12.01 15.70
CA GLN A 716 -12.10 10.90 16.41
C GLN A 716 -13.54 11.25 16.78
N GLN A 717 -14.47 10.35 16.46
CA GLN A 717 -15.88 10.47 16.81
C GLN A 717 -16.18 9.90 18.20
N ALA A 718 -17.38 10.19 18.73
CA ALA A 718 -17.82 9.77 20.06
C ALA A 718 -17.64 8.27 20.34
N PHE A 719 -17.86 7.40 19.34
CA PHE A 719 -17.64 5.96 19.49
C PHE A 719 -16.17 5.61 19.80
N GLY A 720 -15.23 6.19 19.05
CA GLY A 720 -13.80 5.95 19.28
C GLY A 720 -13.32 6.49 20.63
N LEU A 721 -13.77 7.70 21.01
CA LEU A 721 -13.45 8.30 22.30
C LEU A 721 -14.02 7.49 23.47
N ALA A 722 -15.28 7.01 23.35
CA ALA A 722 -15.91 6.15 24.34
C ALA A 722 -15.09 4.86 24.57
N GLN A 723 -14.64 4.21 23.50
CA GLN A 723 -13.77 3.02 23.60
C GLN A 723 -12.44 3.31 24.29
N SER A 724 -11.80 4.43 23.97
CA SER A 724 -10.48 4.78 24.53
C SER A 724 -10.53 5.14 26.02
N LEU A 725 -11.65 5.73 26.45
CA LEU A 725 -11.86 6.16 27.85
C LEU A 725 -12.64 5.17 28.72
N GLY A 726 -13.22 4.11 28.15
CA GLY A 726 -14.07 3.16 28.86
C GLY A 726 -15.38 3.78 29.38
N ILE A 727 -15.94 4.77 28.66
CA ILE A 727 -17.15 5.49 29.00
C ILE A 727 -18.28 5.24 28.00
N SER A 728 -19.50 5.70 28.31
CA SER A 728 -20.61 5.60 27.37
C SER A 728 -20.44 6.53 26.17
N ILE A 729 -21.03 6.14 25.01
CA ILE A 729 -21.01 6.98 23.80
C ILE A 729 -21.68 8.35 24.04
N ALA A 730 -22.71 8.38 24.92
CA ALA A 730 -23.41 9.62 25.27
C ALA A 730 -22.50 10.58 26.05
N GLU A 731 -21.73 10.09 27.01
CA GLU A 731 -20.73 10.87 27.75
C GLU A 731 -19.62 11.38 26.84
N ALA A 732 -19.06 10.51 25.98
CA ALA A 732 -18.03 10.90 25.01
C ALA A 732 -18.52 11.99 24.05
N LYS A 733 -19.78 11.87 23.58
CA LYS A 733 -20.42 12.89 22.76
C LYS A 733 -20.57 14.22 23.52
N GLY A 734 -21.03 14.17 24.76
CA GLY A 734 -21.16 15.37 25.62
C GLY A 734 -19.82 16.08 25.85
N MET A 735 -18.71 15.31 25.99
CA MET A 735 -17.37 15.89 26.10
C MET A 735 -16.91 16.58 24.81
N ILE A 736 -17.16 15.97 23.65
CA ILE A 736 -16.84 16.54 22.33
C ILE A 736 -17.67 17.81 22.10
N ASP A 737 -18.97 17.77 22.38
CA ASP A 737 -19.87 18.91 22.18
C ASP A 737 -19.41 20.09 23.05
N ARG A 738 -19.12 19.88 24.33
CA ARG A 738 -18.58 20.92 25.23
C ARG A 738 -17.21 21.45 24.79
N TYR A 739 -16.34 20.60 24.29
CA TYR A 739 -15.07 21.04 23.71
C TYR A 739 -15.27 22.05 22.59
N PHE A 740 -16.20 21.80 21.68
CA PHE A 740 -16.50 22.70 20.57
C PHE A 740 -17.31 23.95 21.01
N GLU A 741 -18.07 23.90 22.11
CA GLU A 741 -18.65 25.08 22.71
C GLU A 741 -17.58 26.04 23.29
N VAL A 742 -16.52 25.46 23.87
CA VAL A 742 -15.37 26.21 24.38
C VAL A 742 -14.44 26.71 23.27
N HIS A 743 -14.32 25.94 22.21
CA HIS A 743 -13.44 26.22 21.07
C HIS A 743 -14.22 26.31 19.74
N PRO A 744 -15.07 27.31 19.56
CA PRO A 744 -15.89 27.42 18.35
C PRO A 744 -15.06 27.68 17.10
N GLY A 745 -13.89 28.35 17.22
CA GLY A 745 -12.95 28.54 16.10
C GLY A 745 -12.40 27.23 15.56
N VAL A 746 -12.12 26.26 16.45
CA VAL A 746 -11.68 24.92 16.03
C VAL A 746 -12.77 24.21 15.22
N ARG A 747 -14.03 24.28 15.68
CA ARG A 747 -15.14 23.65 14.96
C ARG A 747 -15.30 24.26 13.56
N ALA A 748 -15.35 25.59 13.48
CA ALA A 748 -15.48 26.30 12.22
C ALA A 748 -14.34 25.93 11.24
N TYR A 749 -13.11 25.91 11.72
CA TYR A 749 -11.94 25.56 10.92
C TYR A 749 -12.02 24.11 10.37
N LEU A 750 -12.39 23.14 11.20
CA LEU A 750 -12.48 21.75 10.78
C LEU A 750 -13.60 21.52 9.76
N ASP A 751 -14.77 22.15 9.98
CA ASP A 751 -15.91 22.09 9.05
C ASP A 751 -15.55 22.76 7.70
N GLU A 752 -14.91 23.93 7.70
CA GLU A 752 -14.44 24.64 6.52
C GLU A 752 -13.38 23.82 5.76
N THR A 753 -12.42 23.20 6.47
CA THR A 753 -11.40 22.34 5.88
C THR A 753 -12.02 21.15 5.13
N VAL A 754 -13.05 20.53 5.69
CA VAL A 754 -13.76 19.43 5.01
C VAL A 754 -14.51 19.91 3.78
N GLU A 755 -15.23 21.04 3.87
CA GLU A 755 -15.96 21.61 2.73
C GLU A 755 -15.00 22.03 1.60
N GLN A 756 -13.87 22.66 1.95
CA GLN A 756 -12.86 23.03 0.97
C GLN A 756 -12.25 21.78 0.32
N ALA A 757 -11.91 20.75 1.11
CA ALA A 757 -11.37 19.50 0.58
C ALA A 757 -12.37 18.74 -0.32
N ARG A 758 -13.68 18.85 -0.07
CA ARG A 758 -14.72 18.32 -0.97
C ARG A 758 -14.76 19.04 -2.31
N ALA A 759 -14.61 20.36 -2.29
CA ALA A 759 -14.61 21.18 -3.49
C ALA A 759 -13.35 20.92 -4.34
N ASP A 760 -12.17 20.96 -3.71
CA ASP A 760 -10.87 20.89 -4.38
C ASP A 760 -10.44 19.45 -4.68
N GLY A 761 -10.91 18.47 -3.88
CA GLY A 761 -10.49 17.06 -3.96
C GLY A 761 -9.22 16.74 -3.18
N TYR A 762 -8.65 17.70 -2.44
CA TYR A 762 -7.45 17.54 -1.61
C TYR A 762 -7.52 18.39 -0.34
N ALA A 763 -6.71 18.02 0.65
CA ALA A 763 -6.37 18.87 1.79
C ALA A 763 -4.90 19.31 1.67
N GLN A 764 -4.53 20.44 2.30
CA GLN A 764 -3.23 21.08 2.11
C GLN A 764 -2.60 21.49 3.45
N THR A 765 -1.26 21.38 3.56
CA THR A 765 -0.49 21.90 4.69
C THR A 765 -0.27 23.42 4.56
N MET A 766 0.20 24.07 5.63
CA MET A 766 0.58 25.50 5.61
C MET A 766 1.76 25.79 4.67
N PHE A 767 2.46 24.77 4.21
CA PHE A 767 3.60 24.87 3.29
C PHE A 767 3.27 24.46 1.84
N GLY A 768 2.00 24.17 1.54
CA GLY A 768 1.56 23.87 0.19
C GLY A 768 1.59 22.39 -0.19
N ARG A 769 1.93 21.48 0.73
CA ARG A 769 1.87 20.04 0.48
C ARG A 769 0.42 19.59 0.37
N LYS A 770 0.05 18.97 -0.73
CA LYS A 770 -1.29 18.48 -1.01
C LYS A 770 -1.43 16.99 -0.75
N ARG A 771 -2.58 16.60 -0.22
CA ARG A 771 -3.02 15.22 -0.15
C ARG A 771 -4.36 15.07 -0.84
N HIS A 772 -4.38 14.39 -1.96
CA HIS A 772 -5.61 14.06 -2.68
C HIS A 772 -6.46 13.05 -1.88
N ILE A 773 -7.77 13.30 -1.77
CA ILE A 773 -8.70 12.52 -0.93
C ILE A 773 -9.93 12.12 -1.75
N PRO A 774 -9.80 11.14 -2.66
CA PRO A 774 -10.92 10.68 -3.48
C PRO A 774 -12.08 10.11 -2.64
N GLU A 775 -11.80 9.62 -1.43
CA GLU A 775 -12.79 9.08 -0.50
C GLU A 775 -13.89 10.08 -0.12
N LEU A 776 -13.64 11.38 -0.18
CA LEU A 776 -14.64 12.42 0.09
C LEU A 776 -15.85 12.34 -0.84
N ARG A 777 -15.67 11.80 -2.04
CA ARG A 777 -16.72 11.64 -3.06
C ARG A 777 -17.35 10.23 -3.02
N ALA A 778 -16.92 9.35 -2.11
CA ALA A 778 -17.42 7.99 -2.04
C ALA A 778 -18.91 7.95 -1.64
N ALA A 779 -19.67 7.08 -2.30
CA ALA A 779 -21.08 6.84 -1.98
C ALA A 779 -21.24 6.14 -0.60
N ASN A 780 -20.26 5.29 -0.24
CA ASN A 780 -20.23 4.61 1.05
C ASN A 780 -19.95 5.60 2.19
N GLY A 781 -20.86 5.70 3.16
CA GLY A 781 -20.73 6.62 4.29
C GLY A 781 -19.50 6.37 5.17
N ASN A 782 -19.05 5.12 5.33
CA ASN A 782 -17.85 4.81 6.11
C ASN A 782 -16.58 5.27 5.39
N THR A 783 -16.51 5.05 4.08
CA THR A 783 -15.38 5.51 3.23
C THR A 783 -15.36 7.03 3.18
N ARG A 784 -16.51 7.67 2.98
CA ARG A 784 -16.61 9.14 3.00
C ARG A 784 -16.21 9.71 4.36
N GLY A 785 -16.68 9.13 5.46
CA GLY A 785 -16.27 9.55 6.81
C GLY A 785 -14.77 9.33 7.09
N PHE A 786 -14.15 8.35 6.45
CA PHE A 786 -12.68 8.21 6.48
C PHE A 786 -12.02 9.38 5.73
N GLY A 787 -12.51 9.75 4.55
CA GLY A 787 -12.03 10.90 3.79
C GLY A 787 -12.17 12.22 4.57
N GLU A 788 -13.30 12.45 5.25
CA GLU A 788 -13.52 13.63 6.10
C GLU A 788 -12.48 13.73 7.24
N ARG A 789 -12.23 12.63 7.94
CA ARG A 789 -11.19 12.60 8.99
C ARG A 789 -9.79 12.82 8.41
N THR A 790 -9.51 12.28 7.24
CA THR A 790 -8.24 12.50 6.53
C THR A 790 -8.06 13.97 6.18
N ALA A 791 -9.12 14.64 5.70
CA ALA A 791 -9.11 16.08 5.39
C ALA A 791 -8.86 16.93 6.63
N MET A 792 -9.51 16.62 7.74
CA MET A 792 -9.30 17.32 9.02
C MET A 792 -7.88 17.19 9.55
N ASN A 793 -7.30 15.99 9.45
CA ASN A 793 -6.01 15.68 10.08
C ASN A 793 -4.81 16.16 9.25
N HIS A 794 -4.89 16.10 7.92
CA HIS A 794 -3.75 16.37 7.05
C HIS A 794 -3.11 17.75 7.24
N PRO A 795 -3.84 18.88 7.38
CA PRO A 795 -3.25 20.19 7.57
C PRO A 795 -2.37 20.28 8.82
N MET A 796 -2.73 19.60 9.90
CA MET A 796 -1.96 19.59 11.15
C MET A 796 -0.80 18.60 11.10
N GLN A 797 -1.07 17.34 10.80
CA GLN A 797 -0.06 16.29 10.77
C GLN A 797 0.98 16.50 9.67
N GLY A 798 0.54 16.94 8.48
CA GLY A 798 1.44 17.24 7.39
C GLY A 798 2.28 18.48 7.65
N SER A 799 1.71 19.55 8.25
CA SER A 799 2.49 20.73 8.62
C SER A 799 3.50 20.43 9.75
N ALA A 800 3.17 19.55 10.69
CA ALA A 800 4.14 19.08 11.69
C ALA A 800 5.32 18.35 11.03
N ALA A 801 5.02 17.49 10.02
CA ALA A 801 6.04 16.81 9.25
C ALA A 801 6.92 17.80 8.44
N ASP A 802 6.33 18.83 7.86
CA ASP A 802 7.07 19.85 7.14
C ASP A 802 7.98 20.66 8.09
N ILE A 803 7.50 21.01 9.30
CA ILE A 803 8.27 21.73 10.32
C ILE A 803 9.48 20.92 10.80
N ILE A 804 9.30 19.64 11.13
CA ILE A 804 10.44 18.82 11.60
C ILE A 804 11.49 18.63 10.49
N LYS A 805 11.08 18.48 9.24
CA LYS A 805 11.99 18.41 8.09
C LYS A 805 12.79 19.68 7.88
N LEU A 806 12.15 20.84 8.01
CA LEU A 806 12.84 22.13 7.99
C LEU A 806 13.83 22.26 9.16
N ALA A 807 13.44 21.85 10.36
CA ALA A 807 14.31 21.85 11.51
C ALA A 807 15.53 20.93 11.30
N MET A 808 15.33 19.72 10.77
CA MET A 808 16.41 18.79 10.44
C MET A 808 17.44 19.42 9.52
N ARG A 809 16.99 20.08 8.45
CA ARG A 809 17.88 20.77 7.50
C ARG A 809 18.65 21.89 8.20
N GLN A 810 17.98 22.79 8.91
CA GLN A 810 18.63 23.92 9.58
C GLN A 810 19.59 23.47 10.70
N VAL A 811 19.23 22.44 11.46
CA VAL A 811 20.11 21.84 12.47
C VAL A 811 21.38 21.29 11.80
N GLN A 812 21.24 20.55 10.70
CA GLN A 812 22.40 19.97 9.99
C GLN A 812 23.31 21.07 9.41
N ASP A 813 22.74 22.15 8.85
CA ASP A 813 23.51 23.31 8.38
C ASP A 813 24.30 23.93 9.54
N ARG A 814 23.67 24.18 10.68
CA ARG A 814 24.34 24.78 11.85
C ARG A 814 25.37 23.85 12.50
N LEU A 815 25.13 22.54 12.54
CA LEU A 815 26.11 21.57 13.00
C LEU A 815 27.43 21.69 12.23
N MET A 816 27.33 21.90 10.92
CA MET A 816 28.50 22.04 10.05
C MET A 816 29.13 23.45 10.15
N GLU A 817 28.33 24.50 10.08
CA GLU A 817 28.79 25.90 10.11
C GLU A 817 29.45 26.26 11.43
N GLU A 818 28.92 25.81 12.56
CA GLU A 818 29.45 26.07 13.89
C GLU A 818 30.53 25.04 14.32
N GLY A 819 30.76 24.00 13.50
CA GLY A 819 31.82 23.01 13.70
C GLY A 819 31.60 22.04 14.85
N PHE A 820 30.34 21.70 15.15
CA PHE A 820 30.01 20.69 16.14
C PHE A 820 30.50 19.31 15.72
N LYS A 821 30.97 18.52 16.68
CA LYS A 821 31.25 17.09 16.51
C LYS A 821 30.02 16.22 16.72
N ALA A 822 28.99 16.76 17.31
CA ALA A 822 27.70 16.11 17.46
C ALA A 822 27.16 15.61 16.11
N ARG A 823 26.39 14.54 16.13
CA ARG A 823 25.78 13.91 14.93
C ARG A 823 24.31 13.66 15.15
N LEU A 824 23.47 14.03 14.17
CA LEU A 824 22.07 13.63 14.09
C LEU A 824 21.98 12.15 13.73
N LEU A 825 21.29 11.36 14.53
CA LEU A 825 21.22 9.89 14.43
C LEU A 825 19.90 9.39 13.86
N VAL A 826 18.81 9.85 14.48
CA VAL A 826 17.46 9.31 14.25
C VAL A 826 16.45 10.45 14.28
N GLN A 827 15.40 10.32 13.50
CA GLN A 827 14.19 11.11 13.59
C GLN A 827 13.03 10.17 13.92
N VAL A 828 12.29 10.43 14.99
CA VAL A 828 11.14 9.63 15.41
C VAL A 828 9.94 10.54 15.67
N HIS A 829 8.92 10.48 14.81
CA HIS A 829 7.72 11.33 14.87
C HIS A 829 8.06 12.84 14.90
N ASP A 830 8.04 13.45 16.08
CA ASP A 830 8.31 14.87 16.29
C ASP A 830 9.64 15.09 17.04
N GLU A 831 10.48 14.04 17.15
CA GLU A 831 11.73 13.97 17.93
C GLU A 831 12.96 13.90 17.03
N LEU A 832 14.03 14.58 17.41
CA LEU A 832 15.37 14.51 16.82
C LEU A 832 16.37 14.00 17.84
N ASP A 833 17.12 12.96 17.50
CA ASP A 833 18.06 12.29 18.37
C ASP A 833 19.50 12.45 17.90
N PHE A 834 20.41 12.75 18.83
CA PHE A 834 21.80 13.03 18.54
C PHE A 834 22.76 12.21 19.42
N SER A 835 23.98 11.98 18.90
CA SER A 835 25.14 11.65 19.69
C SER A 835 26.00 12.90 19.86
N VAL A 836 26.29 13.31 21.11
CA VAL A 836 26.87 14.60 21.46
C VAL A 836 28.04 14.43 22.40
N PRO A 837 29.25 14.94 22.10
CA PRO A 837 30.35 14.99 23.07
C PRO A 837 29.93 15.73 24.36
N ASP A 838 30.37 15.24 25.52
CA ASP A 838 30.02 15.85 26.84
C ASP A 838 30.25 17.36 26.88
N GLY A 839 31.32 17.85 26.24
CA GLY A 839 31.65 19.28 26.19
C GLY A 839 30.77 20.12 25.29
N GLU A 840 29.97 19.54 24.44
CA GLU A 840 29.09 20.23 23.46
C GLU A 840 27.60 20.20 23.89
N VAL A 841 27.22 19.46 24.94
CA VAL A 841 25.82 19.22 25.30
C VAL A 841 25.03 20.52 25.53
N GLU A 842 25.57 21.47 26.32
CA GLU A 842 24.87 22.73 26.58
C GLU A 842 24.75 23.61 25.33
N ALA A 843 25.81 23.72 24.54
CA ALA A 843 25.82 24.52 23.31
C ALA A 843 24.89 23.94 22.25
N LEU A 844 24.94 22.62 22.05
CA LEU A 844 24.05 21.94 21.11
C LEU A 844 22.59 22.05 21.55
N SER A 845 22.29 21.85 22.85
CA SER A 845 20.92 21.97 23.37
C SER A 845 20.34 23.36 23.12
N ALA A 846 21.18 24.41 23.28
CA ALA A 846 20.77 25.78 23.01
C ALA A 846 20.51 26.01 21.51
N MET A 847 21.40 25.52 20.67
CA MET A 847 21.31 25.64 19.20
C MET A 847 20.08 24.88 18.66
N VAL A 848 19.87 23.62 19.06
CA VAL A 848 18.75 22.79 18.60
C VAL A 848 17.42 23.39 19.05
N ARG A 849 17.34 23.87 20.31
CA ARG A 849 16.15 24.57 20.82
C ARG A 849 15.85 25.81 19.99
N ASP A 850 16.85 26.65 19.74
CA ASP A 850 16.69 27.86 18.95
C ASP A 850 16.15 27.56 17.53
N VAL A 851 16.70 26.55 16.86
CA VAL A 851 16.21 26.14 15.54
C VAL A 851 14.79 25.59 15.62
N MET A 852 14.52 24.62 16.47
CA MET A 852 13.20 23.95 16.54
C MET A 852 12.08 24.94 16.93
N GLU A 853 12.36 25.88 17.83
CA GLU A 853 11.35 26.84 18.29
C GLU A 853 11.11 27.99 17.30
N HIS A 854 12.05 28.28 16.37
CA HIS A 854 11.97 29.42 15.44
C HIS A 854 11.90 29.03 13.96
N VAL A 855 11.92 27.74 13.63
CA VAL A 855 11.90 27.28 12.22
C VAL A 855 10.62 27.67 11.45
N ALA A 856 9.53 27.97 12.15
CA ALA A 856 8.27 28.41 11.56
C ALA A 856 7.59 29.49 12.45
N GLU A 857 7.00 30.48 11.82
CA GLU A 857 6.21 31.51 12.49
C GLU A 857 4.77 31.06 12.70
N LEU A 858 4.39 30.82 13.95
CA LEU A 858 3.04 30.48 14.34
C LEU A 858 2.42 31.57 15.25
N LYS A 859 1.09 31.57 15.38
CA LYS A 859 0.36 32.43 16.36
C LYS A 859 0.64 32.04 17.81
N VAL A 860 1.22 30.87 18.02
CA VAL A 860 1.61 30.31 19.31
C VAL A 860 3.07 29.87 19.27
N PRO A 861 3.82 29.94 20.37
CA PRO A 861 5.22 29.52 20.35
C PRO A 861 5.33 28.02 20.07
N LEU A 862 6.31 27.61 19.25
CA LEU A 862 6.80 26.24 19.24
C LEU A 862 7.71 26.05 20.46
N LEU A 863 7.64 24.90 21.11
CA LEU A 863 8.50 24.56 22.25
C LEU A 863 9.13 23.20 22.00
N ALA A 864 10.43 23.09 22.30
CA ALA A 864 11.20 21.86 22.23
C ALA A 864 11.68 21.45 23.63
N ASP A 865 11.29 20.25 24.05
CA ASP A 865 11.79 19.62 25.26
C ASP A 865 13.09 18.89 24.93
N ILE A 866 14.21 19.26 25.61
CA ILE A 866 15.53 18.70 25.31
C ILE A 866 16.11 18.08 26.57
N SER A 867 16.58 16.85 26.44
CA SER A 867 17.21 16.07 27.48
C SER A 867 18.45 15.33 26.96
N ALA A 868 19.45 15.13 27.82
CA ALA A 868 20.66 14.40 27.48
C ALA A 868 20.99 13.38 28.56
N ALA A 869 21.31 12.15 28.17
CA ALA A 869 21.59 11.04 29.06
C ALA A 869 22.56 10.02 28.42
N ASP A 870 22.79 8.90 29.11
CA ASP A 870 23.70 7.86 28.63
C ASP A 870 23.06 6.91 27.61
N THR A 871 21.73 6.88 27.55
CA THR A 871 20.98 6.03 26.61
C THR A 871 19.78 6.79 26.03
N TRP A 872 19.24 6.30 24.92
CA TRP A 872 18.04 6.88 24.32
C TRP A 872 16.83 6.86 25.28
N ALA A 873 16.64 5.76 26.03
CA ALA A 873 15.53 5.66 26.97
C ALA A 873 15.61 6.65 28.14
N GLU A 874 16.79 7.03 28.56
CA GLU A 874 17.00 7.99 29.65
C GLU A 874 16.93 9.44 29.16
N ALA A 875 17.22 9.69 27.89
CA ALA A 875 17.12 10.99 27.26
C ALA A 875 15.70 11.37 26.86
N HIS A 876 14.75 10.41 26.82
CA HIS A 876 13.37 10.59 26.34
C HIS A 876 12.34 10.72 27.47
#